data_85853c381d54ab322c4edbfe05bada09
#
_entry.id   85853c381d54ab322c4edbfe05bada09
#
_cell.length_a   1.000
_cell.length_b   1.000
_cell.length_c   1.000
_cell.angle_alpha   90.00
_cell.angle_beta   90.00
_cell.angle_gamma   90.00
#
_symmetry.space_group_name_H-M   'P 1'
#
loop_
_entity.id
_entity.type
_entity.pdbx_description
1 polymer ?
#
loop_
_entity_poly.entity_id
_entity_poly.type
_entity_poly.pdbx_seq_one_letter_code
_entity_poly.pdbx_strand_id
1 'polypeptide(L)'
;MKAKLSLSLAGLALLAACQNKDKGHTAGKEVRTEFFDKSGMDTTVTPGDNFFLYANGKWMKNTQIPKTETGWGSFYTLYNDNIKELNQILTDAAKGDHSKGSLEQKVGDFYTSGMDTVTIEKLGYTPIKPLIAKIDAIKDYKELISFIADGYKDGNGDLLDFHVGADDKISSKNAVNFGQSGITLPERSYYFNTDAETKKIRTGFLNYITQLFVLTGAKKEDAAKSADNILKLETSIAKSHSTPVELRDPQKNYNKYYLADFQKMTPDIDWKSVMSKLELKTDTIIVGQPKYYQTLNNLLKTEPIAIWKEKLKFDAINNATSALSKDFRTARFDFFGKTMQGLKEPKERWKTIVSSTDDHIGELLGQLYVKEHFTPEAKKRMLELVENLQKVYKSRIEKLDWMTPATKQKALEKLNAFIKKIGYPDKWKKYDDVVISKDTYFANLESAEKHTYKEMVEKLGKPVDKTEWGMTPPTVNAYYNPSINEIVFPAGILQFPFFDFGADDAINYGAIGAVIGHEMTHGFDDQGKQYDKDGNLKDWWTAADATQFKNKAKKVVDLYNGFTLLDNQHVNGELTLGENLADIGGLAIAYQAFKLTPDGKSDKKIDGFTPDQRFFLSFAQVWRIKSRDESMRVRLKTDPHSPEMFRVNGAVYSMEAFYKAFNVPATAKMYVAPANRVGVW
;
A
#
# COMPACT_ATOMS: atom_id res chain seq x y z
N MET A 1 -64.04 51.09 32.14
CA MET A 1 -65.00 50.06 31.67
C MET A 1 -64.30 48.75 31.54
N LYS A 2 -64.67 47.82 32.39
CA LYS A 2 -64.88 46.39 32.27
C LYS A 2 -63.73 45.59 31.59
N ALA A 3 -62.84 44.84 32.33
CA ALA A 3 -63.13 43.57 33.04
C ALA A 3 -63.23 42.41 32.03
N LYS A 4 -62.45 41.36 32.15
CA LYS A 4 -62.38 40.24 33.06
C LYS A 4 -61.22 39.31 32.63
N LEU A 5 -60.23 38.90 33.44
CA LEU A 5 -60.20 37.76 34.41
C LEU A 5 -60.40 36.38 33.87
N SER A 6 -59.39 35.57 33.99
CA SER A 6 -59.29 34.30 34.77
C SER A 6 -57.93 33.63 34.44
N LEU A 7 -56.99 33.45 35.37
CA LEU A 7 -56.83 32.53 36.50
C LEU A 7 -57.03 31.06 36.15
N SER A 8 -55.96 30.30 36.28
CA SER A 8 -55.57 29.44 37.38
C SER A 8 -54.65 28.33 36.89
N LEU A 9 -53.77 27.89 37.52
CA LEU A 9 -53.15 27.27 38.72
C LEU A 9 -52.01 26.45 38.21
N ALA A 10 -50.79 26.62 38.60
CA ALA A 10 -50.07 26.22 39.84
C ALA A 10 -49.89 24.74 40.03
N GLY A 11 -48.63 24.29 40.10
CA GLY A 11 -48.24 22.97 40.54
C GLY A 11 -46.72 22.80 40.53
N LEU A 12 -46.09 23.10 41.67
CA LEU A 12 -44.68 22.76 41.99
C LEU A 12 -44.37 21.29 41.89
N ALA A 13 -43.18 20.97 41.46
CA ALA A 13 -42.32 19.97 42.13
C ALA A 13 -40.87 20.13 41.71
N LEU A 14 -40.05 20.75 42.58
CA LEU A 14 -38.59 20.55 42.58
C LEU A 14 -38.30 19.15 43.14
N LEU A 15 -37.52 18.37 42.43
CA LEU A 15 -36.66 17.33 43.07
C LEU A 15 -35.37 17.24 42.26
N ALA A 16 -34.29 17.61 42.95
CA ALA A 16 -32.93 17.46 42.48
C ALA A 16 -32.54 15.98 42.37
N ALA A 17 -31.91 15.60 41.31
CA ALA A 17 -31.03 14.45 41.30
C ALA A 17 -29.83 14.77 40.40
N CYS A 18 -28.69 14.93 41.05
CA CYS A 18 -27.37 14.87 40.38
C CYS A 18 -27.24 13.51 39.71
N GLN A 19 -27.08 13.48 38.41
CA GLN A 19 -26.50 12.35 37.72
C GLN A 19 -25.47 12.86 36.75
N ASN A 20 -24.28 12.26 36.84
CA ASN A 20 -23.09 12.47 36.05
C ASN A 20 -23.38 12.55 34.57
N LYS A 21 -22.89 13.62 33.94
CA LYS A 21 -22.78 13.73 32.49
C LYS A 21 -21.40 13.24 32.07
N ASP A 22 -21.28 11.96 31.83
CA ASP A 22 -20.35 11.47 30.81
C ASP A 22 -21.04 11.66 29.45
N LYS A 23 -20.84 12.83 28.85
CA LYS A 23 -21.14 13.05 27.46
C LYS A 23 -19.88 12.69 26.65
N GLY A 24 -19.76 11.42 26.26
CA GLY A 24 -19.01 11.09 25.07
C GLY A 24 -19.55 11.90 23.89
N HIS A 25 -18.69 12.67 23.27
CA HIS A 25 -18.99 13.38 22.02
C HIS A 25 -19.10 12.36 20.87
N THR A 26 -20.24 11.70 20.75
CA THR A 26 -20.69 11.20 19.47
C THR A 26 -21.39 12.36 18.77
N ALA A 27 -20.64 13.14 18.01
CA ALA A 27 -21.27 13.98 16.96
C ALA A 27 -22.12 13.04 16.12
N GLY A 28 -23.43 13.19 16.12
CA GLY A 28 -24.35 12.36 15.37
C GLY A 28 -23.98 12.47 13.89
N LYS A 29 -23.32 11.46 13.34
CA LYS A 29 -23.18 11.33 11.89
C LYS A 29 -24.61 11.24 11.34
N GLU A 30 -24.97 12.10 10.40
CA GLU A 30 -26.24 12.00 9.68
C GLU A 30 -26.42 10.56 9.19
N VAL A 31 -27.59 9.98 9.46
CA VAL A 31 -27.91 8.62 8.98
C VAL A 31 -27.91 8.66 7.46
N ARG A 32 -26.94 7.99 6.85
CA ARG A 32 -26.85 7.89 5.40
C ARG A 32 -28.05 7.11 4.85
N THR A 33 -28.67 7.66 3.81
CA THR A 33 -29.85 7.04 3.14
C THR A 33 -29.53 6.66 1.70
N GLU A 34 -28.44 7.16 1.11
CA GLU A 34 -27.99 6.84 -0.24
C GLU A 34 -26.61 6.15 -0.17
N PHE A 35 -26.54 4.94 -0.68
CA PHE A 35 -25.34 4.08 -0.57
C PHE A 35 -24.62 3.86 -1.90
N PHE A 36 -25.18 4.33 -3.02
CA PHE A 36 -24.46 4.44 -4.29
C PHE A 36 -24.93 5.64 -5.10
N ASP A 37 -24.03 6.15 -5.95
CA ASP A 37 -24.23 7.40 -6.70
C ASP A 37 -24.93 7.14 -8.05
N LYS A 38 -26.28 7.26 -8.06
CA LYS A 38 -27.07 7.18 -9.30
C LYS A 38 -26.78 8.35 -10.27
N SER A 39 -26.44 9.50 -9.74
CA SER A 39 -26.20 10.69 -10.56
C SER A 39 -24.91 10.59 -11.36
N GLY A 40 -23.93 9.84 -10.86
CA GLY A 40 -22.65 9.56 -11.51
C GLY A 40 -22.72 8.51 -12.62
N MET A 41 -23.83 7.79 -12.75
CA MET A 41 -24.00 6.76 -13.80
C MET A 41 -24.20 7.40 -15.18
N ASP A 42 -23.71 6.74 -16.24
CA ASP A 42 -23.95 7.14 -17.64
C ASP A 42 -24.80 6.07 -18.36
N THR A 43 -26.12 6.24 -18.31
CA THR A 43 -27.08 5.33 -18.93
C THR A 43 -27.10 5.39 -20.46
N THR A 44 -26.32 6.28 -21.10
CA THR A 44 -26.11 6.27 -22.55
C THR A 44 -25.12 5.21 -22.99
N VAL A 45 -24.31 4.70 -22.07
CA VAL A 45 -23.43 3.54 -22.25
C VAL A 45 -24.19 2.28 -21.85
N THR A 46 -24.15 1.22 -22.66
CA THR A 46 -24.79 -0.04 -22.24
C THR A 46 -23.89 -0.81 -21.27
N PRO A 47 -24.45 -1.49 -20.25
CA PRO A 47 -23.66 -2.28 -19.30
C PRO A 47 -22.75 -3.31 -19.96
N GLY A 48 -23.21 -3.88 -21.09
CA GLY A 48 -22.48 -4.89 -21.85
C GLY A 48 -21.38 -4.34 -22.76
N ASP A 49 -21.31 -3.03 -22.98
CA ASP A 49 -20.25 -2.42 -23.80
C ASP A 49 -19.10 -1.88 -22.94
N ASN A 50 -19.40 -1.30 -21.78
CA ASN A 50 -18.42 -0.86 -20.79
C ASN A 50 -19.11 -0.66 -19.44
N PHE A 51 -19.01 -1.64 -18.56
CA PHE A 51 -19.71 -1.60 -17.27
C PHE A 51 -19.17 -0.52 -16.33
N PHE A 52 -17.86 -0.31 -16.33
CA PHE A 52 -17.27 0.77 -15.54
C PHE A 52 -17.83 2.15 -15.94
N LEU A 53 -17.91 2.42 -17.24
CA LEU A 53 -18.47 3.69 -17.72
C LEU A 53 -19.99 3.77 -17.52
N TYR A 54 -20.73 2.66 -17.65
CA TYR A 54 -22.15 2.65 -17.29
C TYR A 54 -22.36 3.09 -15.85
N ALA A 55 -21.58 2.52 -14.92
CA ALA A 55 -21.71 2.81 -13.50
C ALA A 55 -21.15 4.17 -13.06
N ASN A 56 -20.17 4.73 -13.82
CA ASN A 56 -19.37 5.87 -13.38
C ASN A 56 -19.17 6.97 -14.44
N GLY A 57 -19.73 6.84 -15.65
CA GLY A 57 -19.35 7.67 -16.81
C GLY A 57 -19.63 9.16 -16.64
N LYS A 58 -20.76 9.56 -16.06
CA LYS A 58 -21.03 10.97 -15.76
C LYS A 58 -20.12 11.50 -14.67
N TRP A 59 -19.88 10.68 -13.61
CA TRP A 59 -18.92 11.03 -12.57
C TRP A 59 -17.52 11.25 -13.17
N MET A 60 -17.05 10.35 -14.04
CA MET A 60 -15.75 10.47 -14.74
C MET A 60 -15.65 11.76 -15.58
N LYS A 61 -16.75 12.15 -16.26
CA LYS A 61 -16.80 13.40 -17.06
C LYS A 61 -16.77 14.65 -16.18
N ASN A 62 -17.55 14.66 -15.12
CA ASN A 62 -17.81 15.87 -14.32
C ASN A 62 -16.78 16.07 -13.20
N THR A 63 -16.10 15.02 -12.75
CA THR A 63 -15.14 15.10 -11.65
C THR A 63 -13.81 15.67 -12.12
N GLN A 64 -13.32 16.67 -11.39
CA GLN A 64 -11.97 17.19 -11.53
C GLN A 64 -11.06 16.56 -10.49
N ILE A 65 -9.85 16.19 -10.90
CA ILE A 65 -8.82 15.73 -9.97
C ILE A 65 -8.29 16.96 -9.21
N PRO A 66 -8.32 16.98 -7.86
CA PRO A 66 -7.72 18.05 -7.08
C PRO A 66 -6.27 18.29 -7.48
N LYS A 67 -5.83 19.55 -7.45
CA LYS A 67 -4.48 19.92 -7.91
C LYS A 67 -3.36 19.21 -7.15
N THR A 68 -3.63 18.84 -5.91
CA THR A 68 -2.69 18.20 -4.97
C THR A 68 -2.74 16.67 -5.02
N GLU A 69 -3.58 16.07 -5.88
CA GLU A 69 -3.78 14.62 -5.93
C GLU A 69 -3.40 14.05 -7.31
N THR A 70 -2.89 12.82 -7.32
CA THR A 70 -2.53 12.06 -8.54
C THR A 70 -3.74 11.46 -9.23
N GLY A 71 -4.82 11.31 -8.49
CA GLY A 71 -6.12 10.82 -8.94
C GLY A 71 -7.21 11.28 -8.00
N TRP A 72 -8.46 10.92 -8.31
CA TRP A 72 -9.60 11.16 -7.44
C TRP A 72 -10.62 10.05 -7.59
N GLY A 73 -11.25 9.65 -6.49
CA GLY A 73 -12.23 8.57 -6.46
C GLY A 73 -12.52 8.05 -5.07
N SER A 74 -13.13 6.86 -4.97
CA SER A 74 -13.63 6.32 -3.70
C SER A 74 -12.53 6.16 -2.64
N PHE A 75 -11.40 5.57 -2.99
CA PHE A 75 -10.24 5.45 -2.11
C PHE A 75 -9.67 6.81 -1.67
N TYR A 76 -9.54 7.73 -2.62
CA TYR A 76 -9.02 9.08 -2.32
C TYR A 76 -9.92 9.86 -1.38
N THR A 77 -11.25 9.73 -1.56
CA THR A 77 -12.22 10.40 -0.70
C THR A 77 -12.13 9.88 0.72
N LEU A 78 -12.18 8.54 0.89
CA LEU A 78 -12.07 7.94 2.21
C LEU A 78 -10.71 8.22 2.88
N TYR A 79 -9.61 8.11 2.13
CA TYR A 79 -8.27 8.46 2.63
C TYR A 79 -8.22 9.92 3.12
N ASN A 80 -8.73 10.88 2.33
CA ASN A 80 -8.73 12.29 2.73
C ASN A 80 -9.64 12.55 3.93
N ASP A 81 -10.71 11.79 4.12
CA ASP A 81 -11.57 11.92 5.30
C ASP A 81 -10.85 11.34 6.53
N ASN A 82 -10.20 10.19 6.43
CA ASN A 82 -9.36 9.66 7.51
C ASN A 82 -8.21 10.60 7.88
N ILE A 83 -7.55 11.22 6.90
CA ILE A 83 -6.49 12.22 7.16
C ILE A 83 -7.02 13.43 7.94
N LYS A 84 -8.26 13.86 7.71
CA LYS A 84 -8.89 14.93 8.51
C LYS A 84 -9.17 14.48 9.95
N GLU A 85 -9.68 13.27 10.12
CA GLU A 85 -9.93 12.68 11.45
C GLU A 85 -8.61 12.55 12.23
N LEU A 86 -7.56 12.02 11.61
CA LEU A 86 -6.21 11.95 12.19
C LEU A 86 -5.65 13.33 12.53
N ASN A 87 -5.86 14.32 11.65
CA ASN A 87 -5.43 15.69 11.92
C ASN A 87 -6.13 16.29 13.15
N GLN A 88 -7.40 15.98 13.36
CA GLN A 88 -8.12 16.41 14.57
C GLN A 88 -7.50 15.79 15.82
N ILE A 89 -7.26 14.48 15.83
CA ILE A 89 -6.61 13.74 16.91
C ILE A 89 -5.24 14.36 17.24
N LEU A 90 -4.41 14.57 16.23
CA LEU A 90 -3.06 15.14 16.38
C LEU A 90 -3.09 16.58 16.88
N THR A 91 -4.04 17.40 16.38
CA THR A 91 -4.22 18.79 16.80
C THR A 91 -4.66 18.87 18.26
N ASP A 92 -5.53 17.97 18.71
CA ASP A 92 -5.99 17.94 20.10
C ASP A 92 -4.90 17.42 21.04
N ALA A 93 -4.13 16.40 20.64
CA ALA A 93 -2.94 15.95 21.34
C ALA A 93 -1.89 17.07 21.47
N ALA A 94 -1.67 17.86 20.41
CA ALA A 94 -0.69 18.96 20.41
C ALA A 94 -1.06 20.11 21.35
N LYS A 95 -2.35 20.31 21.67
CA LYS A 95 -2.83 21.38 22.57
C LYS A 95 -2.81 20.97 24.04
N GLY A 96 -2.80 19.68 24.33
CA GLY A 96 -2.85 19.17 25.72
C GLY A 96 -1.53 19.32 26.46
N ASP A 97 -1.62 19.39 27.79
CA ASP A 97 -0.46 19.22 28.66
C ASP A 97 -0.39 17.77 29.10
N HIS A 98 0.49 17.02 28.46
CA HIS A 98 0.60 15.58 28.60
C HIS A 98 1.90 15.20 29.32
N SER A 99 1.86 14.14 30.12
CA SER A 99 3.03 13.61 30.77
C SER A 99 4.09 13.17 29.76
N LYS A 100 5.35 13.51 30.02
CA LYS A 100 6.47 13.13 29.16
C LYS A 100 6.50 11.61 28.94
N GLY A 101 6.58 11.20 27.68
CA GLY A 101 6.60 9.79 27.27
C GLY A 101 5.22 9.15 27.10
N SER A 102 4.13 9.88 27.42
CA SER A 102 2.78 9.38 27.12
C SER A 102 2.53 9.32 25.62
N LEU A 103 1.53 8.55 25.22
CA LEU A 103 1.13 8.39 23.83
C LEU A 103 0.75 9.74 23.23
N GLU A 104 -0.10 10.50 23.92
CA GLU A 104 -0.59 11.81 23.47
C GLU A 104 0.56 12.82 23.34
N GLN A 105 1.52 12.82 24.28
CA GLN A 105 2.70 13.69 24.17
C GLN A 105 3.51 13.35 22.92
N LYS A 106 3.79 12.06 22.68
CA LYS A 106 4.62 11.67 21.53
C LYS A 106 3.97 12.06 20.21
N VAL A 107 2.69 11.74 20.00
CA VAL A 107 2.03 12.08 18.72
C VAL A 107 1.81 13.59 18.57
N GLY A 108 1.47 14.31 19.66
CA GLY A 108 1.28 15.76 19.65
C GLY A 108 2.57 16.54 19.40
N ASP A 109 3.67 16.15 20.02
CA ASP A 109 4.98 16.80 19.84
C ASP A 109 5.58 16.48 18.46
N PHE A 110 5.40 15.25 17.95
CA PHE A 110 5.80 14.90 16.59
C PHE A 110 5.09 15.79 15.58
N TYR A 111 3.77 15.91 15.70
CA TYR A 111 2.97 16.78 14.83
C TYR A 111 3.39 18.25 14.95
N THR A 112 3.53 18.75 16.17
CA THR A 112 3.92 20.15 16.45
C THR A 112 5.27 20.48 15.82
N SER A 113 6.29 19.64 16.02
CA SER A 113 7.62 19.84 15.43
C SER A 113 7.60 19.80 13.92
N GLY A 114 6.78 18.91 13.33
CA GLY A 114 6.60 18.84 11.88
C GLY A 114 5.89 20.06 11.30
N MET A 115 5.01 20.71 12.06
CA MET A 115 4.31 21.94 11.65
C MET A 115 5.12 23.21 11.89
N ASP A 116 6.21 23.19 12.68
CA ASP A 116 7.08 24.34 12.93
C ASP A 116 7.98 24.65 11.72
N THR A 117 7.37 25.26 10.72
CA THR A 117 8.09 25.70 9.52
C THR A 117 9.12 26.78 9.81
N VAL A 118 8.96 27.56 10.88
CA VAL A 118 9.92 28.64 11.23
C VAL A 118 11.26 28.04 11.64
N THR A 119 11.26 27.06 12.53
CA THR A 119 12.47 26.35 12.93
C THR A 119 13.08 25.58 11.78
N ILE A 120 12.27 24.88 10.97
CA ILE A 120 12.74 24.13 9.80
C ILE A 120 13.41 25.05 8.78
N GLU A 121 12.82 26.20 8.44
CA GLU A 121 13.42 27.17 7.51
C GLU A 121 14.73 27.75 8.07
N LYS A 122 14.79 28.08 9.37
CA LYS A 122 15.99 28.58 10.03
C LYS A 122 17.13 27.56 10.01
N LEU A 123 16.84 26.30 10.21
CA LEU A 123 17.84 25.21 10.17
C LEU A 123 18.33 24.93 8.75
N GLY A 124 17.52 25.14 7.71
CA GLY A 124 17.87 24.84 6.32
C GLY A 124 18.27 23.38 6.13
N TYR A 125 19.51 23.12 5.68
CA TYR A 125 20.07 21.76 5.59
C TYR A 125 21.09 21.45 6.70
N THR A 126 21.16 22.29 7.73
CA THR A 126 22.09 22.10 8.86
C THR A 126 21.96 20.72 9.52
N PRO A 127 20.76 20.12 9.67
CA PRO A 127 20.62 18.80 10.29
C PRO A 127 21.43 17.69 9.61
N ILE A 128 21.63 17.75 8.29
CA ILE A 128 22.37 16.72 7.53
C ILE A 128 23.84 17.06 7.29
N LYS A 129 24.32 18.24 7.69
CA LYS A 129 25.76 18.62 7.52
C LYS A 129 26.72 17.61 8.16
N PRO A 130 26.46 17.08 9.38
CA PRO A 130 27.33 16.08 9.97
C PRO A 130 27.43 14.80 9.13
N LEU A 131 26.32 14.36 8.51
CA LEU A 131 26.28 13.20 7.63
C LEU A 131 27.10 13.46 6.35
N ILE A 132 26.91 14.63 5.72
CA ILE A 132 27.69 15.05 4.54
C ILE A 132 29.21 15.08 4.85
N ALA A 133 29.59 15.60 6.01
CA ALA A 133 31.00 15.63 6.43
C ALA A 133 31.58 14.20 6.62
N LYS A 134 30.80 13.26 7.15
CA LYS A 134 31.21 11.85 7.25
C LYS A 134 31.41 11.24 5.86
N ILE A 135 30.52 11.54 4.89
CA ILE A 135 30.65 11.07 3.49
C ILE A 135 31.92 11.67 2.86
N ASP A 136 32.21 12.93 3.11
CA ASP A 136 33.42 13.59 2.59
C ASP A 136 34.71 12.97 3.13
N ALA A 137 34.68 12.42 4.33
CA ALA A 137 35.83 11.80 4.97
C ALA A 137 36.17 10.40 4.42
N ILE A 138 35.26 9.74 3.68
CA ILE A 138 35.46 8.40 3.09
C ILE A 138 36.64 8.42 2.13
N LYS A 139 37.61 7.49 2.29
CA LYS A 139 38.86 7.46 1.51
C LYS A 139 38.86 6.38 0.44
N ASP A 140 38.23 5.24 0.72
CA ASP A 140 38.21 4.08 -0.16
C ASP A 140 36.89 3.33 -0.11
N TYR A 141 36.73 2.30 -0.96
CA TYR A 141 35.51 1.52 -1.04
C TYR A 141 35.21 0.68 0.21
N LYS A 142 36.23 0.33 1.02
CA LYS A 142 36.02 -0.42 2.28
C LYS A 142 35.37 0.49 3.33
N GLU A 143 35.89 1.73 3.45
CA GLU A 143 35.26 2.75 4.27
C GLU A 143 33.86 3.09 3.76
N LEU A 144 33.65 3.11 2.42
CA LEU A 144 32.35 3.32 1.80
C LEU A 144 31.32 2.28 2.25
N ILE A 145 31.62 0.99 2.09
CA ILE A 145 30.72 -0.10 2.49
C ILE A 145 30.49 -0.12 4.00
N SER A 146 31.53 0.14 4.79
CA SER A 146 31.40 0.28 6.24
C SER A 146 30.45 1.44 6.63
N PHE A 147 30.59 2.58 5.96
CA PHE A 147 29.71 3.75 6.17
C PHE A 147 28.26 3.42 5.80
N ILE A 148 28.01 2.79 4.65
CA ILE A 148 26.68 2.38 4.21
C ILE A 148 26.03 1.45 5.23
N ALA A 149 26.76 0.42 5.70
CA ALA A 149 26.23 -0.54 6.67
C ALA A 149 25.89 0.14 8.02
N ASP A 150 26.75 1.05 8.51
CA ASP A 150 26.47 1.81 9.75
C ASP A 150 25.27 2.77 9.58
N GLY A 151 25.06 3.31 8.39
CA GLY A 151 24.01 4.29 8.09
C GLY A 151 22.57 3.73 8.25
N TYR A 152 22.40 2.43 8.12
CA TYR A 152 21.07 1.81 8.30
C TYR A 152 20.46 2.04 9.68
N LYS A 153 21.27 2.13 10.72
CA LYS A 153 20.83 2.39 12.09
C LYS A 153 20.16 3.75 12.27
N ASP A 154 20.52 4.69 11.42
CA ASP A 154 20.06 6.08 11.44
C ASP A 154 19.10 6.40 10.27
N GLY A 155 18.57 5.37 9.57
CA GLY A 155 17.71 5.56 8.39
C GLY A 155 18.43 6.09 7.15
N ASN A 156 19.77 6.05 7.12
CA ASN A 156 20.60 6.58 6.02
C ASN A 156 21.28 5.47 5.21
N GLY A 157 20.77 4.23 5.29
CA GLY A 157 21.28 3.11 4.52
C GLY A 157 20.85 3.15 3.07
N ASP A 158 21.73 2.72 2.16
CA ASP A 158 21.43 2.49 0.75
C ASP A 158 22.30 1.35 0.20
N LEU A 159 22.08 0.93 -1.04
CA LEU A 159 22.81 -0.10 -1.77
C LEU A 159 22.73 -1.53 -1.23
N LEU A 160 22.37 -1.77 0.01
CA LEU A 160 22.34 -3.14 0.55
C LEU A 160 20.93 -3.71 0.63
N ASP A 161 19.90 -2.91 0.66
CA ASP A 161 18.47 -3.26 0.79
C ASP A 161 18.26 -4.60 1.54
N PHE A 162 18.19 -4.52 2.86
CA PHE A 162 17.99 -5.72 3.66
C PHE A 162 16.83 -5.55 4.64
N HIS A 163 16.25 -6.67 5.01
CA HIS A 163 15.31 -6.76 6.12
C HIS A 163 15.43 -8.10 6.84
N VAL A 164 14.99 -8.13 8.09
CA VAL A 164 14.81 -9.37 8.86
C VAL A 164 13.32 -9.68 8.90
N GLY A 165 12.96 -10.81 8.32
CA GLY A 165 11.58 -11.27 8.22
C GLY A 165 11.51 -12.79 8.09
N ALA A 166 10.31 -13.33 7.90
CA ALA A 166 10.13 -14.76 7.75
C ALA A 166 11.03 -15.34 6.64
N ASP A 167 11.65 -16.48 6.91
CA ASP A 167 12.27 -17.31 5.87
C ASP A 167 11.16 -17.96 5.06
N ASP A 168 11.03 -17.61 3.78
CA ASP A 168 9.94 -18.10 2.93
C ASP A 168 9.82 -19.64 2.93
N LYS A 169 10.92 -20.38 3.05
CA LYS A 169 10.88 -21.85 3.11
C LYS A 169 10.73 -22.42 4.51
N ILE A 170 10.94 -21.61 5.55
CA ILE A 170 10.79 -21.98 6.97
C ILE A 170 10.08 -20.85 7.70
N SER A 171 8.81 -20.62 7.36
CA SER A 171 8.02 -19.46 7.75
C SER A 171 7.93 -19.20 9.27
N SER A 172 8.27 -20.19 10.09
CA SER A 172 8.35 -20.04 11.56
C SER A 172 9.62 -19.35 12.08
N LYS A 173 10.61 -19.11 11.21
CA LYS A 173 11.91 -18.52 11.56
C LYS A 173 12.11 -17.21 10.82
N ASN A 174 12.73 -16.25 11.50
CA ASN A 174 13.21 -15.05 10.86
C ASN A 174 14.57 -15.28 10.20
N ALA A 175 14.77 -14.72 9.02
CA ALA A 175 16.03 -14.74 8.25
C ALA A 175 16.39 -13.33 7.80
N VAL A 176 17.66 -13.13 7.45
CA VAL A 176 18.14 -11.91 6.81
C VAL A 176 17.95 -12.06 5.30
N ASN A 177 17.18 -11.15 4.74
CA ASN A 177 16.89 -11.08 3.31
C ASN A 177 17.56 -9.84 2.71
N PHE A 178 18.22 -10.01 1.55
CA PHE A 178 18.86 -8.95 0.78
C PHE A 178 18.21 -8.82 -0.61
N GLY A 179 17.87 -7.59 -1.02
CA GLY A 179 17.28 -7.24 -2.31
C GLY A 179 18.18 -6.38 -3.18
N GLN A 180 17.70 -6.06 -4.37
CA GLN A 180 18.33 -5.07 -5.26
C GLN A 180 17.95 -3.64 -4.85
N SER A 181 18.90 -2.69 -4.96
CA SER A 181 18.76 -1.30 -4.55
C SER A 181 19.64 -0.33 -5.36
N GLY A 182 19.77 0.90 -4.93
CA GLY A 182 20.75 1.88 -5.43
C GLY A 182 20.31 2.61 -6.70
N ILE A 183 19.03 2.53 -7.10
CA ILE A 183 18.45 3.37 -8.15
C ILE A 183 17.35 4.26 -7.58
N THR A 184 17.25 5.49 -8.08
CA THR A 184 16.26 6.49 -7.60
C THR A 184 14.98 6.50 -8.43
N LEU A 185 15.06 6.25 -9.74
CA LEU A 185 13.88 6.16 -10.60
C LEU A 185 13.13 4.84 -10.34
N PRO A 186 11.81 4.78 -10.56
CA PRO A 186 10.95 3.70 -10.06
C PRO A 186 11.34 2.27 -10.44
N GLU A 187 11.90 2.09 -11.64
CA GLU A 187 12.37 0.78 -12.10
C GLU A 187 13.41 0.94 -13.23
N ARG A 188 14.09 -0.14 -13.56
CA ARG A 188 15.25 -0.16 -14.46
C ARG A 188 15.02 0.44 -15.84
N SER A 189 13.83 0.31 -16.44
CA SER A 189 13.57 0.75 -17.82
C SER A 189 13.65 2.28 -17.98
N TYR A 190 13.45 3.04 -16.91
CA TYR A 190 13.64 4.49 -16.91
C TYR A 190 15.05 4.93 -17.28
N TYR A 191 16.04 4.07 -17.06
CA TYR A 191 17.45 4.34 -17.39
C TYR A 191 17.80 4.02 -18.85
N PHE A 192 17.02 3.18 -19.53
CA PHE A 192 17.36 2.66 -20.86
C PHE A 192 16.41 3.10 -21.97
N ASN A 193 15.11 3.22 -21.69
CA ASN A 193 14.12 3.51 -22.72
C ASN A 193 14.38 4.85 -23.38
N THR A 194 14.12 4.93 -24.69
CA THR A 194 14.45 6.10 -25.53
C THR A 194 13.23 6.88 -26.00
N ASP A 195 12.04 6.51 -25.55
CA ASP A 195 10.82 7.27 -25.81
C ASP A 195 10.89 8.69 -25.18
N ALA A 196 10.07 9.60 -25.71
CA ALA A 196 10.10 11.00 -25.35
C ALA A 196 9.82 11.24 -23.87
N GLU A 197 8.86 10.49 -23.27
CA GLU A 197 8.48 10.67 -21.88
C GLU A 197 9.58 10.19 -20.92
N THR A 198 10.18 9.03 -21.20
CA THR A 198 11.31 8.53 -20.40
C THR A 198 12.52 9.48 -20.49
N LYS A 199 12.81 10.06 -21.67
CA LYS A 199 13.86 11.09 -21.80
C LYS A 199 13.56 12.33 -20.99
N LYS A 200 12.31 12.81 -21.02
CA LYS A 200 11.86 13.97 -20.22
C LYS A 200 12.06 13.70 -18.72
N ILE A 201 11.70 12.51 -18.24
CA ILE A 201 11.89 12.10 -16.84
C ILE A 201 13.38 12.11 -16.47
N ARG A 202 14.27 11.54 -17.29
CA ARG A 202 15.72 11.58 -17.03
C ARG A 202 16.27 13.00 -17.00
N THR A 203 15.82 13.87 -17.91
CA THR A 203 16.19 15.30 -17.89
C THR A 203 15.71 15.97 -16.61
N GLY A 204 14.48 15.70 -16.18
CA GLY A 204 13.94 16.17 -14.90
C GLY A 204 14.75 15.67 -13.71
N PHE A 205 15.19 14.41 -13.74
CA PHE A 205 16.04 13.82 -12.71
C PHE A 205 17.41 14.50 -12.59
N LEU A 206 18.08 14.74 -13.73
CA LEU A 206 19.34 15.50 -13.75
C LEU A 206 19.18 16.91 -13.18
N ASN A 207 18.11 17.60 -13.53
CA ASN A 207 17.80 18.93 -13.00
C ASN A 207 17.55 18.88 -11.48
N TYR A 208 16.82 17.87 -11.01
CA TYR A 208 16.55 17.67 -9.59
C TYR A 208 17.84 17.47 -8.78
N ILE A 209 18.69 16.54 -9.21
CA ILE A 209 19.99 16.31 -8.55
C ILE A 209 20.82 17.59 -8.52
N THR A 210 20.93 18.27 -9.68
CA THR A 210 21.66 19.54 -9.80
C THR A 210 21.14 20.57 -8.79
N GLN A 211 19.81 20.72 -8.69
CA GLN A 211 19.20 21.68 -7.77
C GLN A 211 19.49 21.34 -6.31
N LEU A 212 19.42 20.06 -5.91
CA LEU A 212 19.74 19.66 -4.53
C LEU A 212 21.19 20.02 -4.16
N PHE A 213 22.16 19.78 -5.05
CA PHE A 213 23.54 20.13 -4.80
C PHE A 213 23.76 21.65 -4.74
N VAL A 214 23.11 22.42 -5.61
CA VAL A 214 23.15 23.89 -5.56
C VAL A 214 22.60 24.41 -4.23
N LEU A 215 21.51 23.86 -3.73
CA LEU A 215 20.92 24.22 -2.44
C LEU A 215 21.85 23.91 -1.26
N THR A 216 22.80 23.00 -1.41
CA THR A 216 23.85 22.74 -0.41
C THR A 216 25.14 23.54 -0.62
N GLY A 217 25.16 24.47 -1.59
CA GLY A 217 26.26 25.41 -1.82
C GLY A 217 27.22 25.04 -2.96
N ALA A 218 26.93 23.98 -3.73
CA ALA A 218 27.73 23.64 -4.90
C ALA A 218 27.55 24.67 -6.05
N LYS A 219 28.57 24.89 -6.84
CA LYS A 219 28.45 25.66 -8.10
C LYS A 219 27.61 24.86 -9.08
N LYS A 220 26.82 25.56 -9.90
CA LYS A 220 25.86 24.91 -10.83
C LYS A 220 26.55 23.96 -11.81
N GLU A 221 27.72 24.33 -12.32
CA GLU A 221 28.47 23.51 -13.27
C GLU A 221 28.99 22.22 -12.62
N ASP A 222 29.47 22.29 -11.37
CA ASP A 222 29.95 21.14 -10.61
C ASP A 222 28.76 20.24 -10.23
N ALA A 223 27.64 20.82 -9.80
CA ALA A 223 26.39 20.11 -9.49
C ALA A 223 25.83 19.36 -10.71
N ALA A 224 25.86 19.98 -11.90
CA ALA A 224 25.42 19.32 -13.13
C ALA A 224 26.32 18.13 -13.51
N LYS A 225 27.63 18.25 -13.31
CA LYS A 225 28.61 17.17 -13.53
C LYS A 225 28.34 16.00 -12.55
N SER A 226 28.09 16.29 -11.28
CA SER A 226 27.74 15.28 -10.29
C SER A 226 26.44 14.59 -10.64
N ALA A 227 25.42 15.32 -11.15
CA ALA A 227 24.17 14.74 -11.62
C ALA A 227 24.38 13.74 -12.77
N ASP A 228 25.22 14.09 -13.76
CA ASP A 228 25.59 13.19 -14.86
C ASP A 228 26.32 11.94 -14.36
N ASN A 229 27.23 12.09 -13.40
CA ASN A 229 27.97 10.98 -12.80
C ASN A 229 27.00 10.02 -12.08
N ILE A 230 26.10 10.55 -11.27
CA ILE A 230 25.08 9.77 -10.55
C ILE A 230 24.18 9.02 -11.52
N LEU A 231 23.65 9.68 -12.57
CA LEU A 231 22.82 9.02 -13.56
C LEU A 231 23.55 7.88 -14.27
N LYS A 232 24.85 8.04 -14.58
CA LYS A 232 25.68 6.98 -15.19
C LYS A 232 25.88 5.81 -14.23
N LEU A 233 26.18 6.10 -12.96
CA LEU A 233 26.34 5.07 -11.93
C LEU A 233 25.03 4.28 -11.74
N GLU A 234 23.90 4.97 -11.54
CA GLU A 234 22.59 4.31 -11.40
C GLU A 234 22.21 3.55 -12.67
N THR A 235 22.56 4.03 -13.87
CA THR A 235 22.36 3.28 -15.12
C THR A 235 23.16 1.98 -15.12
N SER A 236 24.38 1.99 -14.59
CA SER A 236 25.22 0.78 -14.47
C SER A 236 24.64 -0.21 -13.46
N ILE A 237 24.12 0.30 -12.35
CA ILE A 237 23.40 -0.51 -11.34
C ILE A 237 22.12 -1.10 -11.95
N ALA A 238 21.30 -0.29 -12.61
CA ALA A 238 20.03 -0.69 -13.21
C ALA A 238 20.15 -1.82 -14.26
N LYS A 239 21.32 -1.99 -14.89
CA LYS A 239 21.60 -3.12 -15.82
C LYS A 239 21.51 -4.49 -15.13
N SER A 240 21.77 -4.55 -13.84
CA SER A 240 21.72 -5.79 -13.05
C SER A 240 20.36 -6.04 -12.38
N HIS A 241 19.50 -5.04 -12.34
CA HIS A 241 18.19 -5.18 -11.72
C HIS A 241 17.29 -6.13 -12.51
N SER A 242 16.55 -6.93 -11.77
CA SER A 242 15.39 -7.66 -12.29
C SER A 242 14.26 -6.72 -12.65
N THR A 243 13.46 -7.10 -13.62
CA THR A 243 12.23 -6.38 -14.01
C THR A 243 11.13 -6.55 -12.96
N PRO A 244 10.10 -5.67 -12.92
CA PRO A 244 8.95 -5.85 -12.03
C PRO A 244 8.26 -7.23 -12.15
N VAL A 245 8.20 -7.81 -13.35
CA VAL A 245 7.65 -9.16 -13.58
C VAL A 245 8.55 -10.23 -12.94
N GLU A 246 9.88 -10.15 -13.11
CA GLU A 246 10.82 -11.13 -12.53
C GLU A 246 10.82 -11.09 -11.00
N LEU A 247 10.61 -9.90 -10.40
CA LEU A 247 10.51 -9.75 -8.95
C LEU A 247 9.28 -10.43 -8.34
N ARG A 248 8.28 -10.79 -9.14
CA ARG A 248 7.08 -11.49 -8.67
C ARG A 248 7.27 -13.00 -8.44
N ASP A 249 8.34 -13.61 -8.92
CA ASP A 249 8.56 -15.04 -8.76
C ASP A 249 9.26 -15.36 -7.44
N PRO A 250 8.55 -15.84 -6.39
CA PRO A 250 9.15 -16.07 -5.08
C PRO A 250 10.19 -17.19 -5.10
N GLN A 251 10.10 -18.18 -6.01
CA GLN A 251 11.09 -19.25 -6.12
C GLN A 251 12.41 -18.72 -6.69
N LYS A 252 12.38 -17.87 -7.72
CA LYS A 252 13.58 -17.27 -8.32
C LYS A 252 14.25 -16.28 -7.38
N ASN A 253 13.47 -15.62 -6.54
CA ASN A 253 13.97 -14.63 -5.58
C ASN A 253 14.38 -15.24 -4.23
N TYR A 254 14.30 -16.56 -4.06
CA TYR A 254 14.77 -17.25 -2.87
C TYR A 254 16.12 -17.94 -3.13
N ASN A 255 17.22 -17.25 -2.89
CA ASN A 255 18.58 -17.81 -3.04
C ASN A 255 19.29 -17.76 -1.69
N LYS A 256 19.27 -18.87 -0.96
CA LYS A 256 19.89 -18.98 0.36
C LYS A 256 21.37 -19.32 0.24
N TYR A 257 22.23 -18.55 0.88
CA TYR A 257 23.67 -18.70 0.91
C TYR A 257 24.19 -18.84 2.33
N TYR A 258 25.25 -19.62 2.50
CA TYR A 258 26.15 -19.37 3.61
C TYR A 258 26.94 -18.09 3.34
N LEU A 259 27.19 -17.31 4.37
CA LEU A 259 27.88 -16.01 4.25
C LEU A 259 29.27 -16.17 3.64
N ALA A 260 29.97 -17.28 3.97
CA ALA A 260 31.26 -17.60 3.41
C ALA A 260 31.23 -17.88 1.89
N ASP A 261 30.14 -18.44 1.36
CA ASP A 261 29.99 -18.67 -0.07
C ASP A 261 29.57 -17.39 -0.81
N PHE A 262 28.73 -16.58 -0.19
CA PHE A 262 28.40 -15.27 -0.72
C PHE A 262 29.63 -14.34 -0.77
N GLN A 263 30.51 -14.42 0.24
CA GLN A 263 31.80 -13.71 0.25
C GLN A 263 32.68 -14.11 -0.95
N LYS A 264 32.72 -15.39 -1.34
CA LYS A 264 33.46 -15.83 -2.53
C LYS A 264 32.91 -15.25 -3.83
N MET A 265 31.61 -15.10 -3.90
CA MET A 265 30.93 -14.53 -5.07
C MET A 265 31.12 -13.00 -5.18
N THR A 266 31.30 -12.33 -4.07
CA THR A 266 31.44 -10.87 -3.95
C THR A 266 32.66 -10.54 -3.07
N PRO A 267 33.89 -10.84 -3.52
CA PRO A 267 35.09 -10.87 -2.67
C PRO A 267 35.53 -9.50 -2.13
N ASP A 268 35.10 -8.43 -2.77
CA ASP A 268 35.51 -7.06 -2.41
C ASP A 268 34.59 -6.43 -1.34
N ILE A 269 33.47 -7.07 -1.01
CA ILE A 269 32.58 -6.69 0.09
C ILE A 269 32.90 -7.56 1.30
N ASP A 270 33.43 -6.97 2.37
CA ASP A 270 33.67 -7.70 3.63
C ASP A 270 32.34 -7.93 4.38
N TRP A 271 31.66 -9.02 4.01
CA TRP A 271 30.36 -9.36 4.58
C TRP A 271 30.40 -9.61 6.08
N LYS A 272 31.52 -10.07 6.63
CA LYS A 272 31.66 -10.22 8.09
C LYS A 272 31.61 -8.87 8.77
N SER A 273 32.29 -7.88 8.21
CA SER A 273 32.24 -6.49 8.71
C SER A 273 30.85 -5.89 8.52
N VAL A 274 30.25 -6.07 7.34
CA VAL A 274 28.89 -5.59 7.03
C VAL A 274 27.89 -6.14 8.05
N MET A 275 27.85 -7.46 8.26
CA MET A 275 26.91 -8.09 9.20
C MET A 275 27.13 -7.62 10.64
N SER A 276 28.39 -7.41 11.05
CA SER A 276 28.70 -6.86 12.36
C SER A 276 28.18 -5.44 12.54
N LYS A 277 28.32 -4.60 11.50
CA LYS A 277 27.82 -3.22 11.47
C LYS A 277 26.30 -3.14 11.50
N LEU A 278 25.65 -4.05 10.79
CA LEU A 278 24.21 -4.23 10.79
C LEU A 278 23.67 -4.95 12.04
N GLU A 279 24.54 -5.30 13.02
CA GLU A 279 24.17 -6.01 14.25
C GLU A 279 23.49 -7.37 14.01
N LEU A 280 23.75 -8.00 12.86
CA LEU A 280 23.16 -9.25 12.45
C LEU A 280 24.08 -10.43 12.75
N LYS A 281 23.63 -11.36 13.58
CA LYS A 281 24.39 -12.56 13.99
C LYS A 281 23.82 -13.80 13.33
N THR A 282 24.24 -14.07 12.10
CA THR A 282 23.87 -15.26 11.32
C THR A 282 25.00 -15.66 10.39
N ASP A 283 25.05 -16.92 10.03
CA ASP A 283 25.95 -17.49 9.01
C ASP A 283 25.25 -17.73 7.66
N THR A 284 23.94 -17.46 7.59
CA THR A 284 23.14 -17.65 6.38
C THR A 284 22.32 -16.40 6.07
N ILE A 285 22.16 -16.13 4.76
CA ILE A 285 21.35 -15.03 4.23
C ILE A 285 20.53 -15.52 3.03
N ILE A 286 19.44 -14.84 2.74
CA ILE A 286 18.66 -15.04 1.53
C ILE A 286 18.88 -13.82 0.63
N VAL A 287 19.23 -14.05 -0.63
CA VAL A 287 19.51 -12.97 -1.59
C VAL A 287 18.54 -13.08 -2.75
N GLY A 288 17.67 -12.10 -2.90
CA GLY A 288 16.68 -12.08 -3.97
C GLY A 288 17.33 -11.98 -5.35
N GLN A 289 18.29 -11.09 -5.52
CA GLN A 289 18.92 -10.79 -6.81
C GLN A 289 20.45 -10.89 -6.72
N PRO A 290 21.05 -12.10 -6.76
CA PRO A 290 22.50 -12.27 -6.63
C PRO A 290 23.31 -11.52 -7.68
N LYS A 291 22.79 -11.38 -8.90
CA LYS A 291 23.41 -10.62 -9.99
C LYS A 291 23.64 -9.14 -9.64
N TYR A 292 22.73 -8.54 -8.87
CA TYR A 292 22.87 -7.18 -8.39
C TYR A 292 24.14 -7.05 -7.52
N TYR A 293 24.34 -7.94 -6.54
CA TYR A 293 25.48 -7.90 -5.63
C TYR A 293 26.82 -8.18 -6.34
N GLN A 294 26.82 -9.06 -7.35
CA GLN A 294 28.00 -9.23 -8.21
C GLN A 294 28.34 -7.96 -8.98
N THR A 295 27.31 -7.28 -9.49
CA THR A 295 27.51 -6.00 -10.19
C THR A 295 27.99 -4.91 -9.24
N LEU A 296 27.37 -4.79 -8.05
CA LEU A 296 27.79 -3.86 -7.01
C LEU A 296 29.27 -4.08 -6.63
N ASN A 297 29.66 -5.33 -6.38
CA ASN A 297 31.04 -5.72 -6.09
C ASN A 297 32.03 -5.23 -7.17
N ASN A 298 31.66 -5.39 -8.45
CA ASN A 298 32.50 -4.90 -9.55
C ASN A 298 32.55 -3.37 -9.63
N LEU A 299 31.41 -2.70 -9.49
CA LEU A 299 31.32 -1.24 -9.54
C LEU A 299 32.10 -0.56 -8.41
N LEU A 300 32.17 -1.17 -7.23
CA LEU A 300 32.98 -0.68 -6.12
C LEU A 300 34.46 -0.53 -6.48
N LYS A 301 34.97 -1.37 -7.39
CA LYS A 301 36.38 -1.32 -7.85
C LYS A 301 36.58 -0.43 -9.07
N THR A 302 35.61 -0.41 -9.97
CA THR A 302 35.78 0.23 -11.28
C THR A 302 35.36 1.69 -11.28
N GLU A 303 34.41 2.06 -10.41
CA GLU A 303 33.94 3.45 -10.32
C GLU A 303 34.79 4.24 -9.30
N PRO A 304 35.19 5.45 -9.65
CA PRO A 304 35.94 6.31 -8.72
C PRO A 304 35.17 6.58 -7.41
N ILE A 305 35.88 6.52 -6.29
CA ILE A 305 35.29 6.79 -4.95
C ILE A 305 34.58 8.15 -4.88
N ALA A 306 35.02 9.14 -5.65
CA ALA A 306 34.40 10.45 -5.72
C ALA A 306 32.93 10.37 -6.22
N ILE A 307 32.66 9.50 -7.21
CA ILE A 307 31.30 9.31 -7.77
C ILE A 307 30.38 8.65 -6.72
N TRP A 308 30.89 7.67 -5.96
CA TRP A 308 30.14 7.08 -4.86
C TRP A 308 29.82 8.10 -3.75
N LYS A 309 30.77 9.00 -3.44
CA LYS A 309 30.53 10.08 -2.48
C LYS A 309 29.47 11.06 -2.98
N GLU A 310 29.45 11.38 -4.28
CA GLU A 310 28.39 12.17 -4.90
C GLU A 310 27.03 11.47 -4.77
N LYS A 311 26.96 10.17 -5.07
CA LYS A 311 25.72 9.37 -4.91
C LYS A 311 25.23 9.38 -3.46
N LEU A 312 26.07 9.06 -2.49
CA LEU A 312 25.69 9.05 -1.07
C LEU A 312 25.24 10.43 -0.57
N LYS A 313 25.88 11.52 -1.03
CA LYS A 313 25.43 12.88 -0.69
C LYS A 313 24.06 13.17 -1.27
N PHE A 314 23.85 12.81 -2.53
CA PHE A 314 22.54 12.96 -3.17
C PHE A 314 21.48 12.20 -2.38
N ASP A 315 21.72 10.93 -2.02
CA ASP A 315 20.79 10.11 -1.26
C ASP A 315 20.48 10.71 0.11
N ALA A 316 21.51 11.14 0.85
CA ALA A 316 21.35 11.80 2.14
C ALA A 316 20.47 13.07 2.05
N ILE A 317 20.68 13.89 1.04
CA ILE A 317 19.88 15.10 0.82
C ILE A 317 18.45 14.72 0.40
N ASN A 318 18.32 13.83 -0.58
CA ASN A 318 17.03 13.38 -1.11
C ASN A 318 16.13 12.78 -0.02
N ASN A 319 16.67 11.92 0.82
CA ASN A 319 15.93 11.27 1.91
C ASN A 319 15.50 12.27 2.98
N ALA A 320 16.29 13.30 3.25
CA ALA A 320 15.98 14.31 4.24
C ALA A 320 15.05 15.44 3.75
N THR A 321 14.75 15.53 2.45
CA THR A 321 14.03 16.68 1.85
C THR A 321 12.74 17.09 2.56
N SER A 322 11.99 16.15 3.14
CA SER A 322 10.73 16.40 3.86
C SER A 322 10.92 17.20 5.16
N ALA A 323 12.11 17.07 5.77
CA ALA A 323 12.49 17.70 7.03
C ALA A 323 13.39 18.94 6.85
N LEU A 324 13.78 19.26 5.61
CA LEU A 324 14.60 20.43 5.27
C LEU A 324 13.74 21.64 4.87
N SER A 325 14.38 22.78 4.60
CA SER A 325 13.71 24.03 4.20
C SER A 325 12.86 23.87 2.93
N LYS A 326 11.98 24.84 2.70
CA LYS A 326 10.99 24.83 1.62
C LYS A 326 11.61 24.58 0.23
N ASP A 327 12.81 25.10 -0.02
CA ASP A 327 13.44 24.97 -1.33
C ASP A 327 13.77 23.51 -1.68
N PHE A 328 14.19 22.69 -0.70
CA PHE A 328 14.40 21.26 -0.88
C PHE A 328 13.08 20.53 -1.14
N ARG A 329 12.03 20.86 -0.39
CA ARG A 329 10.68 20.30 -0.61
C ARG A 329 10.13 20.69 -1.99
N THR A 330 10.38 21.92 -2.42
CA THR A 330 9.96 22.40 -3.75
C THR A 330 10.70 21.65 -4.85
N ALA A 331 12.03 21.49 -4.74
CA ALA A 331 12.80 20.71 -5.70
C ALA A 331 12.28 19.27 -5.85
N ARG A 332 12.00 18.61 -4.71
CA ARG A 332 11.40 17.27 -4.69
C ARG A 332 10.02 17.24 -5.35
N PHE A 333 9.16 18.22 -5.04
CA PHE A 333 7.83 18.33 -5.63
C PHE A 333 7.89 18.54 -7.15
N ASP A 334 8.76 19.40 -7.63
CA ASP A 334 8.88 19.71 -9.07
C ASP A 334 9.28 18.46 -9.88
N PHE A 335 10.08 17.58 -9.30
CA PHE A 335 10.45 16.34 -9.97
C PHE A 335 9.44 15.21 -9.71
N PHE A 336 9.33 14.71 -8.48
CA PHE A 336 8.49 13.56 -8.16
C PHE A 336 7.00 13.86 -8.22
N GLY A 337 6.58 15.04 -7.75
CA GLY A 337 5.16 15.41 -7.76
C GLY A 337 4.70 15.84 -9.15
N LYS A 338 5.35 16.86 -9.71
CA LYS A 338 4.89 17.51 -10.93
C LYS A 338 5.32 16.77 -12.20
N THR A 339 6.60 16.44 -12.34
CA THR A 339 7.13 15.82 -13.56
C THR A 339 6.70 14.36 -13.68
N MET A 340 6.82 13.57 -12.61
CA MET A 340 6.51 12.16 -12.63
C MET A 340 5.03 11.84 -12.41
N GLN A 341 4.35 12.56 -11.53
CA GLN A 341 2.98 12.24 -11.10
C GLN A 341 1.92 13.22 -11.61
N GLY A 342 2.32 14.30 -12.28
CA GLY A 342 1.41 15.28 -12.88
C GLY A 342 0.69 16.19 -11.87
N LEU A 343 1.12 16.24 -10.61
CA LEU A 343 0.57 17.14 -9.60
C LEU A 343 0.72 18.59 -10.04
N LYS A 344 -0.26 19.42 -9.69
CA LYS A 344 -0.25 20.85 -10.04
C LYS A 344 0.20 21.72 -8.87
N GLU A 345 -0.06 21.26 -7.65
CA GLU A 345 0.29 21.93 -6.38
C GLU A 345 0.75 20.88 -5.36
N PRO A 346 1.67 21.21 -4.46
CA PRO A 346 2.06 20.32 -3.36
C PRO A 346 0.89 20.17 -2.37
N LYS A 347 0.88 19.03 -1.64
CA LYS A 347 -0.07 18.86 -0.53
C LYS A 347 0.19 19.90 0.56
N GLU A 348 -0.86 20.28 1.25
CA GLU A 348 -0.81 21.12 2.45
C GLU A 348 0.10 20.46 3.50
N ARG A 349 0.88 21.27 4.21
CA ARG A 349 1.87 20.77 5.17
C ARG A 349 1.27 19.81 6.20
N TRP A 350 0.12 20.18 6.77
CA TRP A 350 -0.54 19.37 7.78
C TRP A 350 -0.85 17.95 7.27
N LYS A 351 -1.30 17.78 6.03
CA LYS A 351 -1.55 16.45 5.43
C LYS A 351 -0.26 15.62 5.35
N THR A 352 0.83 16.28 4.97
CA THR A 352 2.15 15.63 4.91
C THR A 352 2.61 15.19 6.30
N ILE A 353 2.39 16.01 7.33
CA ILE A 353 2.81 15.68 8.69
C ILE A 353 1.92 14.63 9.33
N VAL A 354 0.60 14.65 9.06
CA VAL A 354 -0.31 13.54 9.46
C VAL A 354 0.19 12.21 8.89
N SER A 355 0.44 12.15 7.59
CA SER A 355 0.98 10.93 6.97
C SER A 355 2.33 10.52 7.57
N SER A 356 3.24 11.49 7.75
CA SER A 356 4.54 11.20 8.36
C SER A 356 4.43 10.70 9.81
N THR A 357 3.45 11.17 10.58
CA THR A 357 3.20 10.64 11.94
C THR A 357 2.74 9.19 11.89
N ASP A 358 1.84 8.86 10.96
CA ASP A 358 1.38 7.49 10.75
C ASP A 358 2.51 6.56 10.26
N ASP A 359 3.37 7.04 9.36
CA ASP A 359 4.50 6.28 8.83
C ASP A 359 5.56 5.92 9.90
N HIS A 360 5.81 6.82 10.87
CA HIS A 360 6.93 6.67 11.82
C HIS A 360 6.51 6.17 13.21
N ILE A 361 5.34 6.59 13.70
CA ILE A 361 4.79 6.21 15.00
C ILE A 361 3.32 5.81 14.92
N GLY A 362 2.94 5.17 13.83
CA GLY A 362 1.56 4.94 13.43
C GLY A 362 0.74 4.06 14.37
N GLU A 363 1.35 3.12 15.09
CA GLU A 363 0.57 2.35 16.07
C GLU A 363 0.21 3.18 17.31
N LEU A 364 1.00 4.22 17.68
CA LEU A 364 0.59 5.17 18.70
C LEU A 364 -0.62 5.99 18.21
N LEU A 365 -0.55 6.51 17.00
CA LEU A 365 -1.67 7.24 16.38
C LEU A 365 -2.88 6.32 16.18
N GLY A 366 -2.67 5.08 15.79
CA GLY A 366 -3.70 4.07 15.57
C GLY A 366 -4.49 3.74 16.84
N GLN A 367 -3.86 3.74 18.02
CA GLN A 367 -4.55 3.55 19.31
C GLN A 367 -5.58 4.65 19.58
N LEU A 368 -5.24 5.91 19.31
CA LEU A 368 -6.17 7.02 19.42
C LEU A 368 -7.28 6.93 18.37
N TYR A 369 -6.92 6.61 17.12
CA TYR A 369 -7.87 6.50 16.03
C TYR A 369 -8.95 5.45 16.29
N VAL A 370 -8.60 4.24 16.69
CA VAL A 370 -9.58 3.16 16.88
C VAL A 370 -10.49 3.40 18.08
N LYS A 371 -10.00 4.10 19.09
CA LYS A 371 -10.81 4.50 20.26
C LYS A 371 -11.99 5.39 19.86
N GLU A 372 -11.82 6.22 18.84
CA GLU A 372 -12.82 7.19 18.40
C GLU A 372 -13.64 6.71 17.19
N HIS A 373 -13.04 5.90 16.29
CA HIS A 373 -13.59 5.65 14.96
C HIS A 373 -13.93 4.18 14.67
N PHE A 374 -13.61 3.23 15.57
CA PHE A 374 -13.88 1.81 15.29
C PHE A 374 -14.47 1.07 16.48
N THR A 375 -15.71 0.58 16.32
CA THR A 375 -16.45 -0.07 17.40
C THR A 375 -16.26 -1.60 17.41
N PRO A 376 -16.43 -2.25 18.58
CA PRO A 376 -16.44 -3.73 18.68
C PRO A 376 -17.51 -4.38 17.79
N GLU A 377 -18.67 -3.71 17.59
CA GLU A 377 -19.76 -4.19 16.75
C GLU A 377 -19.32 -4.21 15.28
N ALA A 378 -18.54 -3.21 14.82
CA ALA A 378 -17.96 -3.18 13.48
C ALA A 378 -17.01 -4.36 13.28
N LYS A 379 -16.11 -4.63 14.23
CA LYS A 379 -15.21 -5.79 14.20
C LYS A 379 -15.98 -7.10 14.09
N LYS A 380 -17.02 -7.27 14.89
CA LYS A 380 -17.88 -8.47 14.87
C LYS A 380 -18.58 -8.66 13.51
N ARG A 381 -19.21 -7.61 12.98
CA ARG A 381 -19.92 -7.68 11.70
C ARG A 381 -18.99 -8.01 10.54
N MET A 382 -17.79 -7.46 10.56
CA MET A 382 -16.76 -7.78 9.57
C MET A 382 -16.30 -9.23 9.65
N LEU A 383 -16.13 -9.76 10.86
CA LEU A 383 -15.76 -11.16 11.04
C LEU A 383 -16.82 -12.09 10.48
N GLU A 384 -18.13 -11.79 10.68
CA GLU A 384 -19.24 -12.54 10.09
C GLU A 384 -19.20 -12.54 8.55
N LEU A 385 -18.88 -11.40 7.92
CA LEU A 385 -18.71 -11.31 6.47
C LEU A 385 -17.55 -12.21 6.00
N VAL A 386 -16.38 -12.11 6.66
CA VAL A 386 -15.20 -12.93 6.35
C VAL A 386 -15.53 -14.44 6.45
N GLU A 387 -16.24 -14.86 7.49
CA GLU A 387 -16.63 -16.24 7.68
C GLU A 387 -17.63 -16.74 6.62
N ASN A 388 -18.56 -15.89 6.21
CA ASN A 388 -19.51 -16.22 5.14
C ASN A 388 -18.81 -16.40 3.80
N LEU A 389 -17.86 -15.51 3.45
CA LEU A 389 -17.07 -15.64 2.24
C LEU A 389 -16.20 -16.91 2.29
N GLN A 390 -15.57 -17.20 3.43
CA GLN A 390 -14.74 -18.40 3.61
C GLN A 390 -15.56 -19.69 3.41
N LYS A 391 -16.79 -19.76 3.93
CA LYS A 391 -17.71 -20.91 3.71
C LYS A 391 -18.01 -21.09 2.22
N VAL A 392 -18.27 -20.00 1.51
CA VAL A 392 -18.52 -20.04 0.06
C VAL A 392 -17.28 -20.49 -0.69
N TYR A 393 -16.11 -19.93 -0.35
CA TYR A 393 -14.86 -20.30 -1.02
C TYR A 393 -14.54 -21.80 -0.83
N LYS A 394 -14.74 -22.31 0.38
CA LYS A 394 -14.66 -23.76 0.64
C LYS A 394 -15.53 -24.58 -0.33
N SER A 395 -16.83 -24.21 -0.44
CA SER A 395 -17.76 -24.91 -1.33
C SER A 395 -17.36 -24.79 -2.81
N ARG A 396 -16.75 -23.69 -3.23
CA ARG A 396 -16.24 -23.52 -4.60
C ARG A 396 -15.05 -24.45 -4.86
N ILE A 397 -14.04 -24.47 -3.97
CA ILE A 397 -12.88 -25.37 -4.08
C ILE A 397 -13.33 -26.83 -4.20
N GLU A 398 -14.28 -27.26 -3.37
CA GLU A 398 -14.82 -28.63 -3.41
C GLU A 398 -15.41 -29.00 -4.78
N LYS A 399 -16.02 -28.03 -5.48
CA LYS A 399 -16.71 -28.20 -6.76
C LYS A 399 -15.85 -27.97 -8.00
N LEU A 400 -14.58 -27.52 -7.85
CA LEU A 400 -13.70 -27.31 -9.01
C LEU A 400 -13.53 -28.64 -9.79
N ASP A 401 -13.82 -28.60 -11.08
CA ASP A 401 -13.75 -29.79 -11.96
C ASP A 401 -12.35 -30.09 -12.48
N TRP A 402 -11.48 -29.09 -12.48
CA TRP A 402 -10.12 -29.15 -13.04
C TRP A 402 -9.04 -29.53 -12.00
N MET A 403 -9.36 -29.53 -10.71
CA MET A 403 -8.43 -29.80 -9.61
C MET A 403 -8.63 -31.22 -9.05
N THR A 404 -7.55 -31.95 -8.85
CA THR A 404 -7.59 -33.28 -8.26
C THR A 404 -8.01 -33.25 -6.78
N PRO A 405 -8.59 -34.34 -6.25
CA PRO A 405 -8.97 -34.42 -4.83
C PRO A 405 -7.82 -34.14 -3.86
N ALA A 406 -6.59 -34.55 -4.20
CA ALA A 406 -5.41 -34.34 -3.37
C ALA A 406 -5.08 -32.83 -3.23
N THR A 407 -5.06 -32.09 -4.33
CA THR A 407 -4.81 -30.65 -4.32
C THR A 407 -5.97 -29.88 -3.67
N LYS A 408 -7.25 -30.28 -3.90
CA LYS A 408 -8.41 -29.72 -3.21
C LYS A 408 -8.28 -29.83 -1.70
N GLN A 409 -7.90 -30.98 -1.19
CA GLN A 409 -7.70 -31.21 0.25
C GLN A 409 -6.67 -30.21 0.82
N LYS A 410 -5.52 -30.03 0.14
CA LYS A 410 -4.50 -29.06 0.54
C LYS A 410 -4.97 -27.61 0.46
N ALA A 411 -5.73 -27.27 -0.58
CA ALA A 411 -6.34 -25.94 -0.71
C ALA A 411 -7.32 -25.66 0.43
N LEU A 412 -8.15 -26.65 0.82
CA LEU A 412 -9.06 -26.51 1.96
C LEU A 412 -8.34 -26.42 3.29
N GLU A 413 -7.25 -27.18 3.50
CA GLU A 413 -6.38 -27.05 4.68
C GLU A 413 -5.82 -25.62 4.78
N LYS A 414 -5.35 -25.05 3.67
CA LYS A 414 -4.80 -23.69 3.61
C LYS A 414 -5.88 -22.64 3.89
N LEU A 415 -7.04 -22.73 3.26
CA LEU A 415 -8.16 -21.81 3.47
C LEU A 415 -8.63 -21.82 4.94
N ASN A 416 -8.70 -23.01 5.57
CA ASN A 416 -9.10 -23.14 6.96
C ASN A 416 -8.05 -22.58 7.95
N ALA A 417 -6.78 -22.52 7.53
CA ALA A 417 -5.66 -22.04 8.34
C ALA A 417 -5.46 -20.51 8.24
N PHE A 418 -6.28 -19.78 7.47
CA PHE A 418 -6.17 -18.33 7.37
C PHE A 418 -6.29 -17.65 8.73
N ILE A 419 -5.28 -16.90 9.10
CA ILE A 419 -5.35 -15.95 10.22
C ILE A 419 -6.13 -14.71 9.76
N LYS A 420 -7.12 -14.32 10.55
CA LYS A 420 -8.01 -13.19 10.23
C LYS A 420 -7.70 -12.03 11.18
N LYS A 421 -7.29 -10.91 10.66
CA LYS A 421 -6.98 -9.69 11.41
C LYS A 421 -7.91 -8.57 10.97
N ILE A 422 -8.70 -8.02 11.90
CA ILE A 422 -9.77 -7.07 11.61
C ILE A 422 -9.68 -5.87 12.54
N GLY A 423 -9.62 -4.67 11.96
CA GLY A 423 -9.67 -3.39 12.65
C GLY A 423 -8.32 -2.94 13.17
N TYR A 424 -7.80 -3.61 14.17
CA TYR A 424 -6.58 -3.22 14.86
C TYR A 424 -5.93 -4.41 15.58
N PRO A 425 -4.60 -4.34 15.89
CA PRO A 425 -3.88 -5.41 16.56
C PRO A 425 -4.35 -5.59 18.00
N ASP A 426 -4.44 -6.85 18.46
CA ASP A 426 -4.76 -7.14 19.87
C ASP A 426 -3.57 -6.84 20.81
N LYS A 427 -2.36 -6.77 20.26
CA LYS A 427 -1.12 -6.42 20.95
C LYS A 427 -0.43 -5.27 20.22
N TRP A 428 -0.34 -4.13 20.88
CA TRP A 428 0.32 -2.94 20.37
C TRP A 428 1.85 -3.02 20.52
N LYS A 429 2.58 -2.44 19.59
CA LYS A 429 4.02 -2.23 19.68
C LYS A 429 4.35 -1.26 20.81
N LYS A 430 5.54 -1.41 21.33
CA LYS A 430 6.07 -0.51 22.37
C LYS A 430 6.99 0.53 21.73
N TYR A 431 6.87 1.76 22.15
CA TYR A 431 7.68 2.88 21.69
C TYR A 431 8.44 3.54 22.87
N ASP A 432 8.83 2.75 23.89
CA ASP A 432 9.44 3.27 25.12
C ASP A 432 10.78 3.98 24.86
N ASP A 433 11.55 3.51 23.88
CA ASP A 433 12.84 4.06 23.47
C ASP A 433 12.74 5.20 22.44
N VAL A 434 11.54 5.47 21.89
CA VAL A 434 11.34 6.59 20.98
C VAL A 434 11.21 7.89 21.73
N VAL A 435 12.20 8.77 21.56
CA VAL A 435 12.22 10.09 22.19
C VAL A 435 11.67 11.11 21.19
N ILE A 436 10.52 11.68 21.53
CA ILE A 436 9.88 12.74 20.73
C ILE A 436 9.81 14.03 21.54
N SER A 437 10.16 15.14 20.89
CA SER A 437 10.01 16.50 21.44
C SER A 437 9.51 17.46 20.35
N LYS A 438 8.99 18.62 20.76
CA LYS A 438 8.59 19.67 19.82
C LYS A 438 9.74 20.54 19.31
N ASP A 439 10.98 20.25 19.70
CA ASP A 439 12.12 21.13 19.37
C ASP A 439 12.58 21.00 17.91
N THR A 440 12.75 19.76 17.42
CA THR A 440 13.18 19.54 16.05
C THR A 440 12.51 18.33 15.40
N TYR A 441 11.91 18.54 14.24
CA TYR A 441 11.26 17.50 13.46
C TYR A 441 12.26 16.43 12.96
N PHE A 442 13.45 16.85 12.53
CA PHE A 442 14.48 15.93 12.03
C PHE A 442 14.92 14.92 13.09
N ALA A 443 15.15 15.37 14.32
CA ALA A 443 15.54 14.47 15.41
C ALA A 443 14.42 13.46 15.79
N ASN A 444 13.15 13.86 15.66
CA ASN A 444 12.02 12.96 15.87
C ASN A 444 11.96 11.85 14.82
N LEU A 445 12.22 12.18 13.54
CA LEU A 445 12.34 11.20 12.47
C LEU A 445 13.49 10.22 12.75
N GLU A 446 14.68 10.72 13.07
CA GLU A 446 15.83 9.84 13.42
C GLU A 446 15.53 8.92 14.62
N SER A 447 14.82 9.43 15.63
CA SER A 447 14.45 8.62 16.80
C SER A 447 13.50 7.47 16.44
N ALA A 448 12.53 7.74 15.58
CA ALA A 448 11.58 6.72 15.09
C ALA A 448 12.27 5.70 14.17
N GLU A 449 13.15 6.15 13.27
CA GLU A 449 13.92 5.27 12.39
C GLU A 449 14.85 4.32 13.17
N LYS A 450 15.55 4.84 14.20
CA LYS A 450 16.37 4.00 15.09
C LYS A 450 15.56 2.90 15.79
N HIS A 451 14.36 3.24 16.23
CA HIS A 451 13.45 2.29 16.83
C HIS A 451 13.02 1.20 15.82
N THR A 452 12.56 1.61 14.63
CA THR A 452 12.15 0.69 13.57
C THR A 452 13.28 -0.25 13.17
N TYR A 453 14.50 0.28 13.02
CA TYR A 453 15.69 -0.54 12.75
C TYR A 453 15.94 -1.57 13.86
N LYS A 454 15.94 -1.14 15.10
CA LYS A 454 16.16 -2.01 16.27
C LYS A 454 15.11 -3.11 16.37
N GLU A 455 13.81 -2.77 16.22
CA GLU A 455 12.73 -3.77 16.17
C GLU A 455 12.98 -4.81 15.08
N MET A 456 13.39 -4.36 13.89
CA MET A 456 13.65 -5.24 12.76
C MET A 456 14.81 -6.20 13.04
N VAL A 457 15.98 -5.71 13.48
CA VAL A 457 17.14 -6.57 13.71
C VAL A 457 16.96 -7.51 14.91
N GLU A 458 16.20 -7.11 15.91
CA GLU A 458 15.87 -7.93 17.08
C GLU A 458 14.96 -9.12 16.78
N LYS A 459 14.35 -9.19 15.60
CA LYS A 459 13.59 -10.36 15.14
C LYS A 459 14.51 -11.56 14.86
N LEU A 460 15.75 -11.29 14.47
CA LEU A 460 16.70 -12.36 14.13
C LEU A 460 16.95 -13.28 15.34
N GLY A 461 16.83 -14.58 15.11
CA GLY A 461 16.96 -15.60 16.17
C GLY A 461 15.69 -15.81 17.00
N LYS A 462 14.63 -15.01 16.80
CA LYS A 462 13.31 -15.22 17.41
C LYS A 462 12.37 -15.91 16.41
N PRO A 463 11.36 -16.66 16.88
CA PRO A 463 10.25 -17.10 16.04
C PRO A 463 9.53 -15.93 15.40
N VAL A 464 8.90 -16.17 14.24
CA VAL A 464 8.04 -15.16 13.60
C VAL A 464 6.83 -14.85 14.49
N ASP A 465 6.64 -13.58 14.82
CA ASP A 465 5.48 -13.11 15.60
C ASP A 465 4.27 -12.92 14.65
N LYS A 466 3.36 -13.88 14.65
CA LYS A 466 2.14 -13.83 13.83
C LYS A 466 1.11 -12.81 14.32
N THR A 467 1.36 -12.09 15.41
CA THR A 467 0.46 -11.03 15.90
C THR A 467 0.77 -9.65 15.29
N GLU A 468 1.93 -9.46 14.69
CA GLU A 468 2.33 -8.21 14.05
C GLU A 468 1.44 -7.87 12.84
N TRP A 469 1.21 -6.58 12.64
CA TRP A 469 0.48 -6.05 11.48
C TRP A 469 1.44 -5.32 10.53
N GLY A 470 1.22 -5.48 9.22
CA GLY A 470 1.97 -4.76 8.19
C GLY A 470 1.39 -3.39 7.83
N MET A 471 0.21 -3.05 8.35
CA MET A 471 -0.46 -1.76 8.13
C MET A 471 -0.99 -1.22 9.45
N THR A 472 -1.00 0.10 9.59
CA THR A 472 -1.58 0.78 10.76
C THR A 472 -3.11 0.79 10.70
N PRO A 473 -3.82 0.91 11.84
CA PRO A 473 -5.29 0.89 11.84
C PRO A 473 -5.98 1.94 10.98
N PRO A 474 -5.46 3.18 10.79
CA PRO A 474 -6.09 4.17 9.92
C PRO A 474 -5.94 3.90 8.43
N THR A 475 -5.11 2.93 8.03
CA THR A 475 -4.82 2.66 6.61
C THR A 475 -6.09 2.28 5.83
N VAL A 476 -6.33 2.96 4.69
CA VAL A 476 -7.42 2.63 3.75
C VAL A 476 -6.91 1.62 2.74
N ASN A 477 -6.71 0.40 3.20
CA ASN A 477 -6.28 -0.74 2.39
C ASN A 477 -6.55 -2.05 3.13
N ALA A 478 -6.23 -3.18 2.47
CA ALA A 478 -6.20 -4.53 3.03
C ALA A 478 -5.01 -5.28 2.44
N TYR A 479 -4.66 -6.44 2.99
CA TYR A 479 -3.61 -7.29 2.39
C TYR A 479 -3.73 -8.75 2.79
N TYR A 480 -3.18 -9.62 1.94
CA TYR A 480 -2.84 -11.00 2.26
C TYR A 480 -1.32 -11.15 2.42
N ASN A 481 -0.86 -11.85 3.46
CA ASN A 481 0.55 -12.17 3.66
C ASN A 481 0.78 -13.68 3.52
N PRO A 482 1.47 -14.13 2.45
CA PRO A 482 1.64 -15.55 2.17
C PRO A 482 2.53 -16.27 3.20
N SER A 483 3.56 -15.62 3.75
CA SER A 483 4.49 -16.23 4.69
C SER A 483 3.89 -16.50 6.08
N ILE A 484 2.77 -15.84 6.41
CA ILE A 484 2.01 -16.04 7.65
C ILE A 484 0.68 -16.71 7.38
N ASN A 485 0.21 -16.72 6.13
CA ASN A 485 -1.11 -17.17 5.69
C ASN A 485 -2.24 -16.38 6.37
N GLU A 486 -2.20 -15.06 6.27
CA GLU A 486 -3.14 -14.13 6.93
C GLU A 486 -3.82 -13.17 5.97
N ILE A 487 -5.05 -12.77 6.30
CA ILE A 487 -5.78 -11.68 5.67
C ILE A 487 -6.01 -10.57 6.70
N VAL A 488 -5.78 -9.32 6.31
CA VAL A 488 -5.78 -8.18 7.22
C VAL A 488 -6.60 -7.03 6.67
N PHE A 489 -7.53 -6.52 7.49
CA PHE A 489 -8.44 -5.42 7.16
C PHE A 489 -8.35 -4.34 8.24
N PRO A 490 -7.51 -3.30 8.07
CA PRO A 490 -7.42 -2.18 9.00
C PRO A 490 -8.75 -1.44 9.16
N ALA A 491 -8.95 -0.80 10.30
CA ALA A 491 -10.17 -0.05 10.61
C ALA A 491 -10.49 1.04 9.56
N GLY A 492 -9.44 1.62 8.97
CA GLY A 492 -9.54 2.71 8.01
C GLY A 492 -10.35 2.40 6.75
N ILE A 493 -10.30 1.13 6.24
CA ILE A 493 -11.09 0.74 5.07
C ILE A 493 -12.51 0.33 5.42
N LEU A 494 -12.81 0.04 6.69
CA LEU A 494 -14.09 -0.49 7.15
C LEU A 494 -15.13 0.60 7.35
N GLN A 495 -15.23 1.51 6.39
CA GLN A 495 -16.11 2.67 6.35
C GLN A 495 -16.69 2.86 4.95
N PHE A 496 -17.73 3.71 4.82
CA PHE A 496 -18.27 4.08 3.52
C PHE A 496 -17.17 4.70 2.62
N PRO A 497 -17.08 4.30 1.33
CA PRO A 497 -18.06 3.54 0.56
C PRO A 497 -17.84 2.02 0.56
N PHE A 498 -16.87 1.49 1.31
CA PHE A 498 -16.58 0.05 1.34
C PHE A 498 -17.54 -0.71 2.26
N PHE A 499 -17.83 -0.15 3.42
CA PHE A 499 -18.72 -0.73 4.41
C PHE A 499 -19.60 0.33 5.07
N ASP A 500 -20.88 0.01 5.26
CA ASP A 500 -21.80 0.82 6.07
C ASP A 500 -22.87 -0.07 6.72
N PHE A 501 -23.10 0.13 8.03
CA PHE A 501 -24.09 -0.65 8.78
C PHE A 501 -25.53 -0.46 8.28
N GLY A 502 -25.84 0.73 7.75
CA GLY A 502 -27.15 1.08 7.23
C GLY A 502 -27.41 0.61 5.80
N ALA A 503 -26.36 0.15 5.09
CA ALA A 503 -26.48 -0.33 3.73
C ALA A 503 -27.06 -1.76 3.68
N ASP A 504 -27.79 -2.04 2.60
CA ASP A 504 -28.25 -3.39 2.29
C ASP A 504 -27.06 -4.34 1.95
N ASP A 505 -27.30 -5.64 2.05
CA ASP A 505 -26.27 -6.64 1.80
C ASP A 505 -25.67 -6.55 0.39
N ALA A 506 -26.45 -6.17 -0.62
CA ALA A 506 -25.95 -6.02 -1.98
C ALA A 506 -24.83 -4.97 -2.05
N ILE A 507 -24.98 -3.85 -1.35
CA ILE A 507 -23.95 -2.80 -1.28
C ILE A 507 -22.71 -3.30 -0.53
N ASN A 508 -22.87 -3.86 0.67
CA ASN A 508 -21.72 -4.29 1.49
C ASN A 508 -20.96 -5.46 0.85
N TYR A 509 -21.66 -6.45 0.29
CA TYR A 509 -21.02 -7.58 -0.39
C TYR A 509 -20.38 -7.17 -1.74
N GLY A 510 -20.99 -6.22 -2.46
CA GLY A 510 -20.42 -5.69 -3.70
C GLY A 510 -19.16 -4.85 -3.46
N ALA A 511 -19.04 -4.20 -2.30
CA ALA A 511 -17.92 -3.38 -1.91
C ALA A 511 -16.92 -4.17 -1.05
N ILE A 512 -17.01 -4.08 0.29
CA ILE A 512 -16.04 -4.73 1.17
C ILE A 512 -16.05 -6.26 1.03
N GLY A 513 -17.18 -6.89 0.70
CA GLY A 513 -17.21 -8.30 0.42
C GLY A 513 -16.34 -8.72 -0.75
N ALA A 514 -16.33 -7.92 -1.84
CA ALA A 514 -15.43 -8.15 -2.97
C ALA A 514 -13.96 -7.99 -2.57
N VAL A 515 -13.61 -7.01 -1.70
CA VAL A 515 -12.26 -6.83 -1.16
C VAL A 515 -11.86 -8.03 -0.28
N ILE A 516 -12.74 -8.49 0.60
CA ILE A 516 -12.49 -9.69 1.43
C ILE A 516 -12.21 -10.92 0.55
N GLY A 517 -13.03 -11.13 -0.47
CA GLY A 517 -12.85 -12.22 -1.43
C GLY A 517 -11.53 -12.09 -2.22
N HIS A 518 -11.13 -10.87 -2.57
CA HIS A 518 -9.86 -10.54 -3.21
C HIS A 518 -8.68 -10.97 -2.33
N GLU A 519 -8.62 -10.55 -1.07
CA GLU A 519 -7.54 -10.94 -0.16
C GLU A 519 -7.50 -12.46 0.08
N MET A 520 -8.64 -13.10 0.20
CA MET A 520 -8.69 -14.57 0.30
C MET A 520 -8.14 -15.25 -0.96
N THR A 521 -8.40 -14.67 -2.14
CA THR A 521 -7.96 -15.24 -3.42
C THR A 521 -6.45 -15.10 -3.61
N HIS A 522 -5.82 -14.08 -3.01
CA HIS A 522 -4.35 -13.98 -2.99
C HIS A 522 -3.66 -15.20 -2.35
N GLY A 523 -4.33 -15.91 -1.44
CA GLY A 523 -3.83 -17.19 -0.95
C GLY A 523 -3.68 -18.27 -2.03
N PHE A 524 -4.31 -18.08 -3.18
CA PHE A 524 -4.41 -19.04 -4.27
C PHE A 524 -4.10 -18.47 -5.66
N ASP A 525 -3.64 -17.23 -5.76
CA ASP A 525 -3.16 -16.63 -7.00
C ASP A 525 -1.85 -17.26 -7.49
N ASP A 526 -1.22 -16.70 -8.49
CA ASP A 526 0.02 -17.23 -9.09
C ASP A 526 1.22 -17.25 -8.12
N GLN A 527 1.23 -16.37 -7.12
CA GLN A 527 2.25 -16.30 -6.08
C GLN A 527 1.81 -17.07 -4.81
N GLY A 528 0.64 -16.72 -4.26
CA GLY A 528 0.15 -17.30 -3.01
C GLY A 528 -0.04 -18.81 -3.07
N LYS A 529 -0.41 -19.37 -4.23
CA LYS A 529 -0.51 -20.83 -4.42
C LYS A 529 0.82 -21.58 -4.19
N GLN A 530 1.94 -20.89 -4.21
CA GLN A 530 3.26 -21.48 -3.99
C GLN A 530 3.60 -21.65 -2.50
N TYR A 531 2.79 -21.08 -1.59
CA TYR A 531 2.94 -21.20 -0.15
C TYR A 531 1.92 -22.18 0.41
N ASP A 532 2.36 -23.05 1.32
CA ASP A 532 1.51 -24.03 2.01
C ASP A 532 0.63 -23.35 3.11
N LYS A 533 -0.16 -24.16 3.82
CA LYS A 533 -1.05 -23.69 4.90
C LYS A 533 -0.31 -23.03 6.09
N ASP A 534 0.96 -23.34 6.27
CA ASP A 534 1.78 -22.82 7.36
C ASP A 534 2.57 -21.57 6.93
N GLY A 535 2.50 -21.20 5.64
CA GLY A 535 3.18 -20.07 5.03
C GLY A 535 4.56 -20.40 4.46
N ASN A 536 4.90 -21.70 4.29
CA ASN A 536 6.18 -22.09 3.69
C ASN A 536 6.09 -22.09 2.17
N LEU A 537 7.06 -21.50 1.49
CA LEU A 537 7.27 -21.57 0.05
C LEU A 537 7.59 -23.00 -0.37
N LYS A 538 6.56 -23.78 -0.61
CA LYS A 538 6.63 -25.21 -0.86
C LYS A 538 5.57 -25.61 -1.87
N ASP A 539 5.98 -26.30 -2.92
CA ASP A 539 5.04 -26.85 -3.89
C ASP A 539 4.19 -27.97 -3.23
N TRP A 540 2.88 -27.78 -3.26
CA TRP A 540 1.88 -28.71 -2.73
C TRP A 540 0.86 -29.15 -3.78
N TRP A 541 1.06 -28.72 -5.03
CA TRP A 541 0.23 -29.03 -6.18
C TRP A 541 0.67 -30.31 -6.85
N THR A 542 -0.27 -31.06 -7.45
CA THR A 542 0.11 -32.08 -8.42
C THR A 542 0.59 -31.40 -9.71
N ALA A 543 1.49 -32.04 -10.45
CA ALA A 543 1.99 -31.51 -11.72
C ALA A 543 0.87 -31.26 -12.75
N ALA A 544 -0.17 -32.12 -12.75
CA ALA A 544 -1.36 -31.94 -13.58
C ALA A 544 -2.15 -30.69 -13.21
N ASP A 545 -2.43 -30.47 -11.92
CA ASP A 545 -3.14 -29.30 -11.44
C ASP A 545 -2.36 -28.01 -11.66
N ALA A 546 -1.04 -28.03 -11.44
CA ALA A 546 -0.17 -26.90 -11.74
C ALA A 546 -0.22 -26.50 -13.23
N THR A 547 -0.27 -27.51 -14.12
CA THR A 547 -0.42 -27.28 -15.57
C THR A 547 -1.80 -26.66 -15.89
N GLN A 548 -2.86 -27.20 -15.31
CA GLN A 548 -4.22 -26.65 -15.51
C GLN A 548 -4.35 -25.23 -15.00
N PHE A 549 -3.79 -24.93 -13.81
CA PHE A 549 -3.74 -23.56 -13.30
C PHE A 549 -3.03 -22.63 -14.26
N LYS A 550 -1.83 -23.03 -14.75
CA LYS A 550 -1.04 -22.23 -15.71
C LYS A 550 -1.84 -21.92 -16.99
N ASN A 551 -2.57 -22.90 -17.52
CA ASN A 551 -3.38 -22.73 -18.72
C ASN A 551 -4.55 -21.74 -18.46
N LYS A 552 -5.18 -21.79 -17.30
CA LYS A 552 -6.26 -20.86 -16.90
C LYS A 552 -5.69 -19.46 -16.66
N ALA A 553 -4.58 -19.33 -15.90
CA ALA A 553 -3.89 -18.07 -15.65
C ALA A 553 -3.44 -17.39 -16.94
N LYS A 554 -2.95 -18.17 -17.94
CA LYS A 554 -2.61 -17.61 -19.25
C LYS A 554 -3.79 -16.92 -19.93
N LYS A 555 -5.00 -17.44 -19.82
CA LYS A 555 -6.19 -16.77 -20.40
C LYS A 555 -6.44 -15.43 -19.71
N VAL A 556 -6.15 -15.29 -18.40
CA VAL A 556 -6.24 -14.00 -17.70
C VAL A 556 -5.17 -13.06 -18.22
N VAL A 557 -3.92 -13.50 -18.34
CA VAL A 557 -2.83 -12.69 -18.94
C VAL A 557 -3.22 -12.19 -20.33
N ASP A 558 -3.71 -13.08 -21.21
CA ASP A 558 -4.10 -12.74 -22.57
C ASP A 558 -5.27 -11.73 -22.60
N LEU A 559 -6.26 -11.89 -21.71
CA LEU A 559 -7.38 -10.95 -21.59
C LEU A 559 -6.89 -9.54 -21.23
N TYR A 560 -6.04 -9.43 -20.21
CA TYR A 560 -5.59 -8.13 -19.73
C TYR A 560 -4.54 -7.49 -20.64
N ASN A 561 -3.70 -8.26 -21.32
CA ASN A 561 -2.83 -7.76 -22.39
C ASN A 561 -3.62 -7.14 -23.55
N GLY A 562 -4.88 -7.54 -23.75
CA GLY A 562 -5.78 -6.94 -24.75
C GLY A 562 -6.31 -5.56 -24.35
N PHE A 563 -6.20 -5.15 -23.09
CA PHE A 563 -6.66 -3.85 -22.65
C PHE A 563 -5.62 -2.76 -22.94
N THR A 564 -6.10 -1.67 -23.53
CA THR A 564 -5.27 -0.54 -23.96
C THR A 564 -5.71 0.73 -23.23
N LEU A 565 -4.77 1.52 -22.79
CA LEU A 565 -4.98 2.81 -22.16
C LEU A 565 -4.04 3.84 -22.86
N LEU A 566 -3.84 4.98 -22.29
CA LEU A 566 -2.98 6.09 -22.71
C LEU A 566 -1.92 5.75 -23.80
N ASP A 567 -1.88 6.53 -24.89
CA ASP A 567 -0.86 6.43 -25.93
C ASP A 567 -0.74 5.02 -26.56
N ASN A 568 -1.84 4.26 -26.58
CA ASN A 568 -1.90 2.85 -27.00
C ASN A 568 -1.01 1.90 -26.17
N GLN A 569 -0.68 2.26 -24.93
CA GLN A 569 0.02 1.36 -24.02
C GLN A 569 -0.94 0.26 -23.54
N HIS A 570 -0.46 -0.97 -23.55
CA HIS A 570 -1.20 -2.12 -23.04
C HIS A 570 -0.97 -2.32 -21.54
N VAL A 571 -1.97 -2.86 -20.88
CA VAL A 571 -1.78 -3.45 -19.54
C VAL A 571 -0.79 -4.60 -19.65
N ASN A 572 0.14 -4.71 -18.73
CA ASN A 572 1.02 -5.87 -18.63
C ASN A 572 0.31 -6.97 -17.83
N GLY A 573 -0.33 -7.90 -18.52
CA GLY A 573 -1.10 -8.98 -17.89
C GLY A 573 -0.24 -9.94 -17.05
N GLU A 574 1.07 -10.05 -17.31
CA GLU A 574 1.99 -10.85 -16.46
C GLU A 574 2.29 -10.13 -15.15
N LEU A 575 2.54 -8.80 -15.21
CA LEU A 575 2.74 -7.98 -14.01
C LEU A 575 1.49 -7.98 -13.13
N THR A 576 0.31 -7.87 -13.74
CA THR A 576 -0.95 -7.70 -13.02
C THR A 576 -1.71 -9.01 -12.76
N LEU A 577 -1.12 -10.17 -13.05
CA LEU A 577 -1.80 -11.48 -12.99
C LEU A 577 -2.41 -11.79 -11.62
N GLY A 578 -1.66 -11.64 -10.54
CA GLY A 578 -2.12 -11.96 -9.19
C GLY A 578 -3.33 -11.13 -8.80
N GLU A 579 -3.25 -9.82 -9.02
CA GLU A 579 -4.33 -8.88 -8.75
C GLU A 579 -5.58 -9.16 -9.60
N ASN A 580 -5.39 -9.49 -10.87
CA ASN A 580 -6.50 -9.83 -11.76
C ASN A 580 -7.18 -11.15 -11.36
N LEU A 581 -6.41 -12.14 -10.92
CA LEU A 581 -6.93 -13.39 -10.36
C LEU A 581 -7.71 -13.14 -9.07
N ALA A 582 -7.20 -12.27 -8.21
CA ALA A 582 -7.81 -11.90 -6.95
C ALA A 582 -9.13 -11.15 -7.17
N ASP A 583 -9.20 -10.21 -8.12
CA ASP A 583 -10.43 -9.50 -8.48
C ASP A 583 -11.50 -10.45 -9.04
N ILE A 584 -11.13 -11.32 -9.98
CA ILE A 584 -12.07 -12.28 -10.61
C ILE A 584 -12.59 -13.27 -9.57
N GLY A 585 -11.71 -13.85 -8.77
CA GLY A 585 -12.07 -14.82 -7.73
C GLY A 585 -12.88 -14.18 -6.61
N GLY A 586 -12.40 -13.02 -6.13
CA GLY A 586 -13.00 -12.27 -5.03
C GLY A 586 -14.43 -11.84 -5.32
N LEU A 587 -14.66 -11.26 -6.51
CA LEU A 587 -16.01 -10.86 -6.93
C LEU A 587 -16.97 -12.06 -7.04
N ALA A 588 -16.49 -13.19 -7.56
CA ALA A 588 -17.30 -14.40 -7.70
C ALA A 588 -17.67 -15.01 -6.33
N ILE A 589 -16.73 -15.02 -5.37
CA ILE A 589 -16.95 -15.48 -4.00
C ILE A 589 -17.95 -14.56 -3.29
N ALA A 590 -17.73 -13.24 -3.37
CA ALA A 590 -18.60 -12.25 -2.75
C ALA A 590 -20.03 -12.32 -3.28
N TYR A 591 -20.23 -12.47 -4.59
CA TYR A 591 -21.54 -12.62 -5.17
C TYR A 591 -22.26 -13.88 -4.68
N GLN A 592 -21.59 -15.01 -4.60
CA GLN A 592 -22.22 -16.24 -4.09
C GLN A 592 -22.54 -16.13 -2.59
N ALA A 593 -21.70 -15.47 -1.80
CA ALA A 593 -21.99 -15.22 -0.39
C ALA A 593 -23.20 -14.28 -0.23
N PHE A 594 -23.26 -13.23 -1.04
CA PHE A 594 -24.43 -12.36 -1.11
C PHE A 594 -25.72 -13.14 -1.42
N LYS A 595 -25.71 -14.06 -2.38
CA LYS A 595 -26.89 -14.88 -2.74
C LYS A 595 -27.37 -15.80 -1.61
N LEU A 596 -26.60 -15.99 -0.54
CA LEU A 596 -27.04 -16.73 0.64
C LEU A 596 -27.83 -15.87 1.63
N THR A 597 -27.71 -14.55 1.56
CA THR A 597 -28.41 -13.59 2.44
C THR A 597 -29.89 -13.46 2.07
N PRO A 598 -30.73 -12.94 2.99
CA PRO A 598 -32.14 -12.63 2.68
C PRO A 598 -32.26 -11.64 1.50
N ASP A 599 -31.45 -10.59 1.46
CA ASP A 599 -31.45 -9.59 0.38
C ASP A 599 -31.06 -10.22 -0.96
N GLY A 600 -30.05 -11.07 -0.98
CA GLY A 600 -29.61 -11.78 -2.17
C GLY A 600 -30.63 -12.76 -2.75
N LYS A 601 -31.60 -13.21 -1.94
CA LYS A 601 -32.72 -14.05 -2.36
C LYS A 601 -33.99 -13.27 -2.71
N SER A 602 -33.98 -11.96 -2.46
CA SER A 602 -35.12 -11.07 -2.70
C SER A 602 -35.18 -10.62 -4.15
N ASP A 603 -36.36 -10.33 -4.66
CA ASP A 603 -36.59 -9.63 -5.93
C ASP A 603 -36.93 -8.16 -5.74
N LYS A 604 -36.89 -7.66 -4.48
CA LYS A 604 -37.25 -6.29 -4.13
C LYS A 604 -36.25 -5.32 -4.75
N LYS A 605 -36.74 -4.44 -5.59
CA LYS A 605 -35.93 -3.35 -6.15
C LYS A 605 -35.78 -2.22 -5.13
N ILE A 606 -34.56 -1.74 -5.00
CA ILE A 606 -34.24 -0.50 -4.26
C ILE A 606 -33.63 0.47 -5.28
N ASP A 607 -34.06 1.73 -5.27
CA ASP A 607 -33.64 2.76 -6.23
C ASP A 607 -33.87 2.41 -7.71
N GLY A 608 -34.77 1.49 -8.00
CA GLY A 608 -35.08 1.00 -9.34
C GLY A 608 -34.22 -0.17 -9.81
N PHE A 609 -33.25 -0.64 -9.01
CA PHE A 609 -32.35 -1.74 -9.33
C PHE A 609 -32.68 -3.01 -8.54
N THR A 610 -32.47 -4.15 -9.18
CA THR A 610 -32.55 -5.45 -8.49
C THR A 610 -31.39 -5.63 -7.51
N PRO A 611 -31.48 -6.53 -6.53
CA PRO A 611 -30.36 -6.79 -5.63
C PRO A 611 -29.08 -7.18 -6.36
N ASP A 612 -29.14 -7.98 -7.43
CA ASP A 612 -27.99 -8.35 -8.25
C ASP A 612 -27.38 -7.14 -8.95
N GLN A 613 -28.22 -6.25 -9.52
CA GLN A 613 -27.73 -5.02 -10.13
C GLN A 613 -27.05 -4.11 -9.12
N ARG A 614 -27.61 -3.96 -7.91
CA ARG A 614 -27.01 -3.16 -6.84
C ARG A 614 -25.64 -3.71 -6.41
N PHE A 615 -25.49 -5.03 -6.31
CA PHE A 615 -24.22 -5.67 -6.01
C PHE A 615 -23.14 -5.28 -7.02
N PHE A 616 -23.39 -5.43 -8.32
CA PHE A 616 -22.43 -5.11 -9.34
C PHE A 616 -22.16 -3.59 -9.45
N LEU A 617 -23.19 -2.75 -9.25
CA LEU A 617 -23.01 -1.30 -9.25
C LEU A 617 -22.15 -0.83 -8.06
N SER A 618 -22.37 -1.40 -6.87
CA SER A 618 -21.53 -1.13 -5.71
C SER A 618 -20.07 -1.48 -5.99
N PHE A 619 -19.81 -2.68 -6.53
CA PHE A 619 -18.46 -3.08 -6.94
C PHE A 619 -17.83 -2.09 -7.92
N ALA A 620 -18.57 -1.69 -8.96
CA ALA A 620 -18.02 -0.75 -9.96
C ALA A 620 -17.75 0.66 -9.37
N GLN A 621 -18.54 1.09 -8.39
CA GLN A 621 -18.40 2.42 -7.79
C GLN A 621 -17.33 2.51 -6.72
N VAL A 622 -17.03 1.44 -5.96
CA VAL A 622 -15.89 1.46 -5.03
C VAL A 622 -14.55 1.54 -5.76
N TRP A 623 -14.47 1.01 -6.99
CA TRP A 623 -13.28 1.09 -7.84
C TRP A 623 -13.22 2.34 -8.72
N ARG A 624 -14.18 3.27 -8.63
CA ARG A 624 -14.12 4.48 -9.45
C ARG A 624 -12.95 5.38 -9.02
N ILE A 625 -12.00 5.54 -9.92
CA ILE A 625 -10.87 6.46 -9.79
C ILE A 625 -10.60 7.08 -11.15
N LYS A 626 -10.36 8.39 -11.15
CA LYS A 626 -9.84 9.15 -12.28
C LYS A 626 -8.40 9.52 -11.96
N SER A 627 -7.45 9.10 -12.77
CA SER A 627 -6.02 9.31 -12.55
C SER A 627 -5.45 10.34 -13.53
N ARG A 628 -4.36 11.01 -13.15
CA ARG A 628 -3.57 11.82 -14.07
C ARG A 628 -2.78 10.94 -15.00
N ASP A 629 -2.57 11.39 -16.23
CA ASP A 629 -1.88 10.62 -17.26
C ASP A 629 -0.45 10.28 -16.87
N GLU A 630 0.28 11.24 -16.28
CA GLU A 630 1.65 11.03 -15.82
C GLU A 630 1.71 9.93 -14.75
N SER A 631 0.82 9.98 -13.76
CA SER A 631 0.72 8.96 -12.71
C SER A 631 0.34 7.59 -13.30
N MET A 632 -0.60 7.56 -14.23
CA MET A 632 -1.01 6.32 -14.89
C MET A 632 0.13 5.68 -15.70
N ARG A 633 0.98 6.48 -16.37
CA ARG A 633 2.16 5.95 -17.08
C ARG A 633 3.17 5.30 -16.14
N VAL A 634 3.37 5.86 -14.94
CA VAL A 634 4.21 5.24 -13.92
C VAL A 634 3.59 3.92 -13.46
N ARG A 635 2.30 3.92 -13.13
CA ARG A 635 1.57 2.74 -12.66
C ARG A 635 1.58 1.60 -13.68
N LEU A 636 1.37 1.86 -14.96
CA LEU A 636 1.43 0.83 -16.01
C LEU A 636 2.77 0.07 -16.07
N LYS A 637 3.86 0.67 -15.58
CA LYS A 637 5.20 0.05 -15.54
C LYS A 637 5.53 -0.64 -14.23
N THR A 638 4.95 -0.18 -13.11
CA THR A 638 5.42 -0.53 -11.77
C THR A 638 4.36 -1.14 -10.86
N ASP A 639 3.08 -0.84 -11.09
CA ASP A 639 1.97 -1.26 -10.23
C ASP A 639 1.47 -2.65 -10.65
N PRO A 640 1.42 -3.63 -9.73
CA PRO A 640 0.82 -4.94 -10.02
C PRO A 640 -0.70 -4.89 -10.22
N HIS A 641 -1.36 -3.77 -9.87
CA HIS A 641 -2.79 -3.59 -10.09
C HIS A 641 -3.07 -3.07 -11.51
N SER A 642 -4.02 -3.68 -12.18
CA SER A 642 -4.57 -3.14 -13.41
C SER A 642 -5.27 -1.79 -13.15
N PRO A 643 -5.33 -0.87 -14.16
CA PRO A 643 -6.14 0.34 -14.04
C PRO A 643 -7.60 0.03 -13.68
N GLU A 644 -8.22 0.85 -12.87
CA GLU A 644 -9.49 0.59 -12.18
C GLU A 644 -10.64 0.21 -13.13
N MET A 645 -10.71 0.82 -14.31
CA MET A 645 -11.67 0.44 -15.34
C MET A 645 -11.53 -1.04 -15.74
N PHE A 646 -10.32 -1.54 -15.79
CA PHE A 646 -10.05 -2.94 -16.17
C PHE A 646 -10.18 -3.89 -14.99
N ARG A 647 -9.96 -3.44 -13.75
CA ARG A 647 -10.32 -4.21 -12.55
C ARG A 647 -11.82 -4.51 -12.53
N VAL A 648 -12.65 -3.51 -12.84
CA VAL A 648 -14.12 -3.69 -12.91
C VAL A 648 -14.52 -4.53 -14.13
N ASN A 649 -14.19 -4.06 -15.32
CA ASN A 649 -14.63 -4.73 -16.54
C ASN A 649 -14.06 -6.16 -16.64
N GLY A 650 -12.77 -6.36 -16.36
CA GLY A 650 -12.11 -7.65 -16.42
C GLY A 650 -12.69 -8.69 -15.46
N ALA A 651 -13.07 -8.27 -14.23
CA ALA A 651 -13.69 -9.17 -13.29
C ALA A 651 -15.09 -9.62 -13.73
N VAL A 652 -15.94 -8.71 -14.24
CA VAL A 652 -17.31 -9.06 -14.65
C VAL A 652 -17.39 -9.85 -15.95
N TYR A 653 -16.35 -9.82 -16.81
CA TYR A 653 -16.30 -10.63 -18.05
C TYR A 653 -16.51 -12.12 -17.82
N SER A 654 -16.13 -12.63 -16.66
CA SER A 654 -16.22 -14.06 -16.34
C SER A 654 -17.52 -14.47 -15.62
N MET A 655 -18.41 -13.50 -15.30
CA MET A 655 -19.57 -13.74 -14.44
C MET A 655 -20.88 -13.88 -15.21
N GLU A 656 -21.42 -15.11 -15.28
CA GLU A 656 -22.76 -15.37 -15.84
C GLU A 656 -23.85 -14.54 -15.16
N ALA A 657 -23.74 -14.31 -13.84
CA ALA A 657 -24.68 -13.51 -13.09
C ALA A 657 -24.74 -12.05 -13.56
N PHE A 658 -23.61 -11.47 -13.95
CA PHE A 658 -23.54 -10.13 -14.52
C PHE A 658 -24.33 -10.05 -15.83
N TYR A 659 -24.11 -11.01 -16.75
CA TYR A 659 -24.81 -11.05 -18.03
C TYR A 659 -26.34 -11.16 -17.84
N LYS A 660 -26.78 -11.95 -16.85
CA LYS A 660 -28.20 -12.07 -16.50
C LYS A 660 -28.77 -10.81 -15.85
N ALA A 661 -28.07 -10.23 -14.88
CA ALA A 661 -28.53 -9.05 -14.14
C ALA A 661 -28.77 -7.84 -15.07
N PHE A 662 -27.96 -7.69 -16.10
CA PHE A 662 -28.04 -6.56 -17.03
C PHE A 662 -28.55 -6.94 -18.43
N ASN A 663 -29.04 -8.15 -18.64
CA ASN A 663 -29.54 -8.65 -19.92
C ASN A 663 -28.53 -8.40 -21.07
N VAL A 664 -27.25 -8.69 -20.85
CA VAL A 664 -26.18 -8.43 -21.79
C VAL A 664 -26.30 -9.36 -23.02
N PRO A 665 -26.52 -8.82 -24.23
CA PRO A 665 -26.68 -9.65 -25.43
C PRO A 665 -25.32 -10.18 -25.90
N ALA A 666 -25.35 -11.27 -26.66
CA ALA A 666 -24.14 -11.88 -27.24
C ALA A 666 -23.38 -10.96 -28.24
N THR A 667 -24.04 -9.89 -28.70
CA THR A 667 -23.46 -8.87 -29.59
C THR A 667 -22.74 -7.74 -28.85
N ALA A 668 -22.83 -7.68 -27.51
CA ALA A 668 -22.20 -6.64 -26.71
C ALA A 668 -20.66 -6.78 -26.71
N LYS A 669 -19.93 -5.67 -26.61
CA LYS A 669 -18.45 -5.65 -26.67
C LYS A 669 -17.81 -6.44 -25.54
N MET A 670 -18.43 -6.45 -24.36
CA MET A 670 -17.94 -7.18 -23.18
C MET A 670 -18.45 -8.63 -23.13
N TYR A 671 -19.20 -9.11 -24.15
CA TYR A 671 -19.69 -10.47 -24.10
C TYR A 671 -18.59 -11.48 -24.38
N VAL A 672 -18.39 -12.39 -23.45
CA VAL A 672 -17.53 -13.57 -23.63
C VAL A 672 -18.38 -14.82 -23.59
N ALA A 673 -18.27 -15.65 -24.62
CA ALA A 673 -18.99 -16.91 -24.67
C ALA A 673 -18.65 -17.81 -23.47
N PRO A 674 -19.60 -18.57 -22.90
CA PRO A 674 -19.37 -19.34 -21.66
C PRO A 674 -18.11 -20.21 -21.66
N ALA A 675 -17.81 -20.86 -22.80
CA ALA A 675 -16.60 -21.70 -22.97
C ALA A 675 -15.26 -20.93 -22.86
N ASN A 676 -15.31 -19.62 -23.09
CA ASN A 676 -14.11 -18.75 -23.08
C ASN A 676 -13.98 -17.94 -21.79
N ARG A 677 -14.98 -17.96 -20.91
CA ARG A 677 -14.92 -17.25 -19.63
C ARG A 677 -13.86 -17.84 -18.74
N VAL A 678 -13.14 -16.97 -18.06
CA VAL A 678 -12.05 -17.39 -17.19
C VAL A 678 -12.58 -17.53 -15.77
N GLY A 679 -12.77 -18.75 -15.33
CA GLY A 679 -13.00 -19.08 -13.92
C GLY A 679 -11.83 -19.90 -13.44
N VAL A 680 -11.05 -19.38 -12.50
CA VAL A 680 -9.98 -20.14 -11.86
C VAL A 680 -10.50 -20.72 -10.56
N TRP A 681 -11.17 -19.89 -9.77
CA TRP A 681 -11.72 -20.23 -8.45
C TRP A 681 -13.24 -20.18 -8.36
#